data_9ab48d2b5c6d756ec35471b068640f5d
#
_entry.id   9ab48d2b5c6d756ec35471b068640f5d
#
_cell.length_a   1.000
_cell.length_b   1.000
_cell.length_c   1.000
_cell.angle_alpha   90.00
_cell.angle_beta   90.00
_cell.angle_gamma   90.00
#
_symmetry.space_group_name_H-M   'P 1'
#
loop_
_entity.id
_entity.type
_entity.pdbx_description
1 polymer ?
#
loop_
_entity_poly.entity_id
_entity_poly.type
_entity_poly.pdbx_seq_one_letter_code
_entity_poly.pdbx_strand_id
1 'polypeptide(L)'
;MTNPYPNLLSPLDLGFTTLRNRVVGGPAPPGRPPPPRHIDRLPDYFAERARGGVGLIITGGYAPNRTGWLLPFASELVTSAQARRHRRITRAVHDSGAKILLQILHAGRYAYHPLAVSASPIKAPITPFRPRALSARGVEATIADFARCAQLARDAGYDGVEIMGSEGYLLNQFLAPRTNKRTDSWGGTPANRRRFPVEIIRRSRAAVGCDFIICYRLSMADYVAEGQSWDEIVALATEVEGAGATIINSGFGWHEARVPTIVTSVPGGAFVDISSAVAEHVTIPVVASNRINMPQAAERILAETQVRLISMARPMLSDPDWVLKAQSNRVDEINTCISCNQACLDHAFARKTVSCLLNPRAGRETQLVLSPTRRARSVAVVGAGPAGLATAANAAQRGHRVTLFEANDFIGGQFDMARRIPGKEEFSETIRYFSTILAKHGVEVRLGTRVAAQELTGYDEVVLATGVAPRIPAIPGIDHPMVLTYAEAITGVRPVGRTVAVVGAGGIGFDVTELLVTDSSPTLNLKEWKAEWGVADPREARGALTTPLPAPPAREVYLLQRTKGPQGKRLGKTTGWVHRASLKAKGVHQLSGVNYEQINDDGLHISFGPKRRRPQLLAVDNVVVCAGQEPVRDLESELRRHGINPHIIGGAAVAAELDAKRAIKQGTELAARL
;
A
#
# COMPACT_ATOMS: atom_id res chain seq x y z
N MET A 1 -30.47 -18.11 1.31
CA MET A 1 -30.00 -16.71 1.40
C MET A 1 -29.53 -16.31 0.00
N THR A 2 -30.00 -15.19 -0.51
CA THR A 2 -29.54 -14.65 -1.80
C THR A 2 -28.06 -14.29 -1.69
N ASN A 3 -27.24 -14.69 -2.67
CA ASN A 3 -25.82 -14.33 -2.73
C ASN A 3 -25.70 -12.79 -2.86
N PRO A 4 -25.08 -12.08 -1.90
CA PRO A 4 -25.01 -10.60 -1.93
C PRO A 4 -24.10 -10.07 -3.07
N TYR A 5 -23.21 -10.90 -3.62
CA TYR A 5 -22.27 -10.56 -4.68
C TYR A 5 -22.24 -11.65 -5.75
N PRO A 6 -23.31 -11.77 -6.58
CA PRO A 6 -23.50 -12.90 -7.48
C PRO A 6 -22.42 -13.02 -8.55
N ASN A 7 -21.85 -11.91 -9.04
CA ASN A 7 -20.76 -11.97 -10.02
C ASN A 7 -19.43 -12.33 -9.35
N LEU A 8 -19.08 -11.67 -8.26
CA LEU A 8 -17.81 -11.82 -7.54
C LEU A 8 -17.62 -13.24 -6.97
N LEU A 9 -18.69 -13.81 -6.45
CA LEU A 9 -18.68 -15.12 -5.78
C LEU A 9 -19.05 -16.30 -6.69
N SER A 10 -19.35 -16.03 -7.98
CA SER A 10 -19.59 -17.10 -8.96
C SER A 10 -18.29 -17.80 -9.35
N PRO A 11 -18.34 -19.10 -9.63
CA PRO A 11 -17.18 -19.81 -10.17
C PRO A 11 -16.80 -19.29 -11.57
N LEU A 12 -15.55 -19.52 -11.95
CA LEU A 12 -15.06 -19.27 -13.31
C LEU A 12 -14.44 -20.53 -13.88
N ASP A 13 -15.03 -21.04 -14.94
CA ASP A 13 -14.48 -22.15 -15.71
C ASP A 13 -13.39 -21.65 -16.67
N LEU A 14 -12.22 -22.28 -16.64
CA LEU A 14 -11.09 -22.05 -17.55
C LEU A 14 -10.95 -23.18 -18.59
N GLY A 15 -11.95 -24.04 -18.71
CA GLY A 15 -11.99 -25.18 -19.63
C GLY A 15 -11.38 -26.47 -19.06
N PHE A 16 -10.22 -26.40 -18.48
CA PHE A 16 -9.50 -27.53 -17.85
C PHE A 16 -9.51 -27.49 -16.31
N THR A 17 -9.94 -26.39 -15.74
CA THR A 17 -10.05 -26.19 -14.28
C THR A 17 -11.01 -25.07 -13.96
N THR A 18 -11.64 -25.12 -12.78
CA THR A 18 -12.58 -24.10 -12.31
C THR A 18 -12.03 -23.38 -11.10
N LEU A 19 -12.11 -22.04 -11.11
CA LEU A 19 -11.89 -21.20 -9.92
C LEU A 19 -13.21 -21.09 -9.14
N ARG A 20 -13.15 -21.23 -7.82
CA ARG A 20 -14.36 -21.23 -6.97
C ARG A 20 -15.07 -19.87 -6.88
N ASN A 21 -14.39 -18.77 -7.20
CA ASN A 21 -14.94 -17.42 -7.29
C ASN A 21 -14.01 -16.53 -8.15
N ARG A 22 -14.40 -15.27 -8.34
CA ARG A 22 -13.68 -14.28 -9.19
C ARG A 22 -12.58 -13.50 -8.45
N VAL A 23 -12.22 -13.89 -7.23
CA VAL A 23 -11.23 -13.17 -6.40
C VAL A 23 -9.85 -13.77 -6.58
N VAL A 24 -8.90 -12.91 -6.99
CA VAL A 24 -7.47 -13.21 -7.08
C VAL A 24 -6.73 -12.51 -5.95
N GLY A 25 -6.10 -13.28 -5.06
CA GLY A 25 -5.13 -12.77 -4.10
C GLY A 25 -3.84 -12.43 -4.84
N GLY A 26 -3.66 -11.15 -5.16
CA GLY A 26 -2.52 -10.67 -5.95
C GLY A 26 -1.17 -10.84 -5.26
N PRO A 27 -0.06 -10.68 -6.01
CA PRO A 27 1.28 -10.91 -5.49
C PRO A 27 1.61 -9.93 -4.36
N ALA A 28 1.75 -10.46 -3.16
CA ALA A 28 2.30 -9.75 -2.01
C ALA A 28 3.66 -10.38 -1.69
N PRO A 29 4.76 -9.65 -1.86
CA PRO A 29 6.06 -10.16 -1.46
C PRO A 29 6.06 -10.35 0.05
N PRO A 30 6.35 -11.56 0.56
CA PRO A 30 6.30 -11.83 2.00
C PRO A 30 7.40 -11.11 2.81
N GLY A 31 8.15 -10.18 2.18
CA GLY A 31 9.31 -9.53 2.79
C GLY A 31 10.40 -10.56 3.09
N ARG A 32 11.61 -10.13 3.36
CA ARG A 32 12.75 -11.03 3.56
C ARG A 32 13.03 -11.27 5.05
N PRO A 33 12.68 -12.42 5.65
CA PRO A 33 13.50 -12.96 6.71
C PRO A 33 14.79 -13.53 6.09
N PRO A 34 15.91 -13.60 6.84
CA PRO A 34 17.12 -14.22 6.32
C PRO A 34 16.85 -15.68 5.90
N PRO A 35 17.46 -16.16 4.80
CA PRO A 35 17.40 -17.57 4.42
C PRO A 35 17.94 -18.46 5.59
N PRO A 36 17.41 -19.65 5.84
CA PRO A 36 16.44 -20.43 5.07
C PRO A 36 14.98 -20.33 5.55
N ARG A 37 14.68 -19.53 6.59
CA ARG A 37 13.38 -19.49 7.31
C ARG A 37 12.23 -18.83 6.56
N HIS A 38 12.48 -18.23 5.42
CA HIS A 38 11.45 -17.51 4.67
C HIS A 38 10.37 -18.45 4.12
N ILE A 39 10.80 -19.53 3.45
CA ILE A 39 9.89 -20.48 2.81
C ILE A 39 9.01 -21.23 3.82
N ASP A 40 9.47 -21.36 5.06
CA ASP A 40 8.77 -22.14 6.10
C ASP A 40 7.50 -21.44 6.63
N ARG A 41 7.36 -20.13 6.44
CA ARG A 41 6.18 -19.35 6.86
C ARG A 41 5.13 -19.19 5.74
N LEU A 42 5.53 -19.40 4.49
CA LEU A 42 4.63 -19.21 3.35
C LEU A 42 3.43 -20.15 3.34
N PRO A 43 3.55 -21.44 3.76
CA PRO A 43 2.39 -22.31 3.85
C PRO A 43 1.28 -21.71 4.74
N ASP A 44 1.60 -21.26 5.96
CA ASP A 44 0.62 -20.70 6.89
C ASP A 44 0.02 -19.41 6.36
N TYR A 45 0.88 -18.53 5.80
CA TYR A 45 0.46 -17.26 5.20
C TYR A 45 -0.56 -17.47 4.07
N PHE A 46 -0.28 -18.35 3.11
CA PHE A 46 -1.18 -18.59 1.98
C PHE A 46 -2.41 -19.41 2.37
N ALA A 47 -2.24 -20.39 3.27
CA ALA A 47 -3.36 -21.20 3.76
C ALA A 47 -4.39 -20.36 4.53
N GLU A 48 -3.99 -19.35 5.30
CA GLU A 48 -4.93 -18.46 5.99
C GLU A 48 -5.82 -17.72 4.98
N ARG A 49 -5.26 -17.19 3.88
CA ARG A 49 -6.04 -16.51 2.82
C ARG A 49 -6.88 -17.47 2.00
N ALA A 50 -6.39 -18.67 1.77
CA ALA A 50 -7.16 -19.73 1.11
C ALA A 50 -8.37 -20.14 1.96
N ARG A 51 -8.20 -20.37 3.27
CA ARG A 51 -9.31 -20.59 4.21
C ARG A 51 -10.26 -19.40 4.26
N GLY A 52 -9.72 -18.19 4.15
CA GLY A 52 -10.49 -16.94 4.05
C GLY A 52 -11.30 -16.78 2.76
N GLY A 53 -11.30 -17.77 1.86
CA GLY A 53 -12.20 -17.84 0.72
C GLY A 53 -11.59 -17.43 -0.64
N VAL A 54 -10.36 -16.94 -0.71
CA VAL A 54 -9.73 -16.52 -1.98
C VAL A 54 -9.69 -17.68 -2.98
N GLY A 55 -10.19 -17.46 -4.21
CA GLY A 55 -10.26 -18.51 -5.24
C GLY A 55 -8.93 -18.84 -5.90
N LEU A 56 -8.14 -17.82 -6.22
CA LEU A 56 -6.83 -17.95 -6.84
C LEU A 56 -5.81 -17.07 -6.11
N ILE A 57 -4.65 -17.62 -5.77
CA ILE A 57 -3.56 -16.90 -5.11
C ILE A 57 -2.37 -16.80 -6.06
N ILE A 58 -1.71 -15.64 -6.12
CA ILE A 58 -0.46 -15.45 -6.85
C ILE A 58 0.65 -15.14 -5.86
N THR A 59 1.77 -15.87 -5.93
CA THR A 59 2.92 -15.64 -5.04
C THR A 59 3.63 -14.32 -5.34
N GLY A 60 4.52 -13.87 -4.47
CA GLY A 60 5.54 -12.88 -4.83
C GLY A 60 6.50 -13.43 -5.89
N GLY A 61 7.25 -12.54 -6.55
CA GLY A 61 8.10 -12.88 -7.70
C GLY A 61 9.27 -13.79 -7.36
N TYR A 62 9.46 -14.81 -8.17
CA TYR A 62 10.61 -15.72 -8.19
C TYR A 62 11.42 -15.52 -9.48
N ALA A 63 12.73 -15.34 -9.35
CA ALA A 63 13.58 -15.19 -10.52
C ALA A 63 13.78 -16.53 -11.25
N PRO A 64 13.75 -16.54 -12.59
CA PRO A 64 14.02 -17.74 -13.40
C PRO A 64 15.52 -18.04 -13.51
N ASN A 65 16.37 -17.09 -13.18
CA ASN A 65 17.83 -17.18 -13.16
C ASN A 65 18.46 -16.09 -12.29
N ARG A 66 19.78 -16.17 -12.06
CA ARG A 66 20.51 -15.22 -11.18
C ARG A 66 20.52 -13.77 -11.70
N THR A 67 20.52 -13.55 -13.02
CA THR A 67 20.49 -12.20 -13.60
C THR A 67 19.13 -11.52 -13.37
N GLY A 68 18.09 -12.32 -13.10
CA GLY A 68 16.74 -11.88 -12.82
C GLY A 68 16.46 -11.49 -11.37
N TRP A 69 17.39 -11.70 -10.45
CA TRP A 69 17.21 -11.29 -9.07
C TRP A 69 16.92 -9.79 -8.93
N LEU A 70 15.96 -9.42 -8.11
CA LEU A 70 15.74 -8.03 -7.74
C LEU A 70 16.83 -7.51 -6.80
N LEU A 71 17.23 -8.32 -5.84
CA LEU A 71 18.30 -8.09 -4.87
C LEU A 71 19.23 -9.30 -4.87
N PRO A 72 20.49 -9.18 -4.46
CA PRO A 72 21.35 -10.34 -4.30
C PRO A 72 20.69 -11.42 -3.46
N PHE A 73 20.71 -12.66 -3.94
CA PHE A 73 20.08 -13.83 -3.29
C PHE A 73 18.55 -13.69 -3.11
N ALA A 74 17.87 -12.99 -4.01
CA ALA A 74 16.41 -12.96 -4.04
C ALA A 74 15.83 -14.37 -4.29
N SER A 75 14.52 -14.51 -4.07
CA SER A 75 13.81 -15.76 -4.33
C SER A 75 13.93 -16.17 -5.80
N GLU A 76 14.24 -17.41 -6.05
CA GLU A 76 14.35 -18.03 -7.39
C GLU A 76 13.77 -19.43 -7.38
N LEU A 77 13.37 -19.93 -8.56
CA LEU A 77 12.98 -21.31 -8.75
C LEU A 77 13.73 -21.87 -9.99
N VAL A 78 14.90 -22.47 -9.75
CA VAL A 78 15.84 -22.89 -10.80
C VAL A 78 16.29 -24.34 -10.67
N THR A 79 15.91 -25.04 -9.57
CA THR A 79 16.28 -26.43 -9.32
C THR A 79 15.10 -27.26 -8.81
N SER A 80 15.14 -28.60 -9.09
CA SER A 80 14.16 -29.55 -8.57
C SER A 80 14.17 -29.63 -7.02
N ALA A 81 15.30 -29.34 -6.38
CA ALA A 81 15.39 -29.29 -4.93
C ALA A 81 14.56 -28.12 -4.35
N GLN A 82 14.63 -26.95 -5.00
CA GLN A 82 13.76 -25.82 -4.65
C GLN A 82 12.30 -26.18 -4.90
N ALA A 83 11.94 -26.79 -6.03
CA ALA A 83 10.57 -27.22 -6.35
C ALA A 83 10.00 -28.17 -5.28
N ARG A 84 10.78 -29.16 -4.81
CA ARG A 84 10.33 -30.05 -3.72
C ARG A 84 9.99 -29.29 -2.43
N ARG A 85 10.72 -28.23 -2.09
CA ARG A 85 10.43 -27.40 -0.90
C ARG A 85 9.13 -26.61 -1.05
N HIS A 86 8.80 -26.17 -2.26
CA HIS A 86 7.55 -25.47 -2.55
C HIS A 86 6.29 -26.33 -2.41
N ARG A 87 6.39 -27.67 -2.48
CA ARG A 87 5.25 -28.58 -2.30
C ARG A 87 4.50 -28.38 -0.99
N ARG A 88 5.18 -27.90 0.06
CA ARG A 88 4.52 -27.57 1.33
C ARG A 88 3.57 -26.38 1.19
N ILE A 89 3.91 -25.41 0.32
CA ILE A 89 3.08 -24.23 0.06
C ILE A 89 1.84 -24.65 -0.73
N THR A 90 2.03 -25.35 -1.84
CA THR A 90 0.93 -25.74 -2.73
C THR A 90 -0.07 -26.66 -2.02
N ARG A 91 0.40 -27.66 -1.26
CA ARG A 91 -0.46 -28.52 -0.43
C ARG A 91 -1.28 -27.72 0.57
N ALA A 92 -0.67 -26.83 1.33
CA ALA A 92 -1.37 -26.04 2.35
C ALA A 92 -2.49 -25.16 1.75
N VAL A 93 -2.30 -24.66 0.52
CA VAL A 93 -3.33 -23.91 -0.21
C VAL A 93 -4.41 -24.83 -0.74
N HIS A 94 -4.06 -25.95 -1.35
CA HIS A 94 -5.02 -26.93 -1.87
C HIS A 94 -5.89 -27.55 -0.78
N ASP A 95 -5.29 -27.92 0.36
CA ASP A 95 -5.99 -28.42 1.56
C ASP A 95 -7.02 -27.37 2.09
N SER A 96 -6.83 -26.11 1.74
CA SER A 96 -7.73 -24.99 2.06
C SER A 96 -8.68 -24.61 0.90
N GLY A 97 -8.71 -25.38 -0.17
CA GLY A 97 -9.66 -25.29 -1.28
C GLY A 97 -9.41 -24.14 -2.28
N ALA A 98 -8.22 -23.55 -2.32
CA ALA A 98 -7.85 -22.52 -3.29
C ALA A 98 -6.83 -23.05 -4.33
N LYS A 99 -6.67 -22.31 -5.43
CA LYS A 99 -5.59 -22.51 -6.41
C LYS A 99 -4.46 -21.51 -6.20
N ILE A 100 -3.24 -21.88 -6.66
CA ILE A 100 -2.06 -21.03 -6.48
C ILE A 100 -1.16 -21.01 -7.72
N LEU A 101 -0.75 -19.79 -8.14
CA LEU A 101 0.21 -19.56 -9.21
C LEU A 101 1.55 -19.08 -8.63
N LEU A 102 2.65 -19.54 -9.24
CA LEU A 102 3.98 -18.95 -8.99
C LEU A 102 4.18 -17.75 -9.91
N GLN A 103 4.48 -16.56 -9.36
CA GLN A 103 4.88 -15.44 -10.20
C GLN A 103 6.36 -15.60 -10.63
N ILE A 104 6.63 -15.63 -11.94
CA ILE A 104 7.99 -15.62 -12.50
C ILE A 104 8.35 -14.17 -12.84
N LEU A 105 9.35 -13.61 -12.15
CA LEU A 105 9.77 -12.23 -12.28
C LEU A 105 11.27 -12.12 -12.56
N HIS A 106 11.63 -11.46 -13.65
CA HIS A 106 13.01 -11.09 -13.95
C HIS A 106 13.17 -9.57 -13.85
N ALA A 107 13.98 -9.11 -12.88
CA ALA A 107 14.08 -7.69 -12.55
C ALA A 107 14.61 -6.81 -13.71
N GLY A 108 15.39 -7.37 -14.62
CA GLY A 108 15.98 -6.60 -15.72
C GLY A 108 16.87 -5.48 -15.19
N ARG A 109 16.75 -4.27 -15.76
CA ARG A 109 17.50 -3.08 -15.33
C ARG A 109 17.13 -2.56 -13.94
N TYR A 110 16.07 -3.10 -13.33
CA TYR A 110 15.67 -2.78 -11.95
C TYR A 110 16.39 -3.62 -10.90
N ALA A 111 17.29 -4.50 -11.31
CA ALA A 111 18.09 -5.29 -10.38
C ALA A 111 19.07 -4.41 -9.58
N TYR A 112 19.13 -4.66 -8.27
CA TYR A 112 20.06 -3.99 -7.34
C TYR A 112 21.34 -4.80 -7.15
N HIS A 113 21.94 -5.28 -8.26
CA HIS A 113 23.20 -6.02 -8.28
C HIS A 113 23.92 -5.84 -9.63
N PRO A 114 25.25 -6.08 -9.70
CA PRO A 114 26.04 -5.82 -10.90
C PRO A 114 25.78 -6.78 -12.06
N LEU A 115 25.06 -7.89 -11.84
CA LEU A 115 24.69 -8.85 -12.90
C LEU A 115 23.47 -8.42 -13.70
N ALA A 116 22.93 -7.21 -13.48
CA ALA A 116 21.74 -6.69 -14.15
C ALA A 116 21.87 -6.78 -15.69
N VAL A 117 20.80 -7.24 -16.34
CA VAL A 117 20.67 -7.31 -17.80
C VAL A 117 19.39 -6.65 -18.27
N SER A 118 19.31 -6.23 -19.54
CA SER A 118 18.14 -5.61 -20.15
C SER A 118 18.15 -5.80 -21.66
N ALA A 119 17.13 -5.30 -22.35
CA ALA A 119 17.09 -5.21 -23.81
C ALA A 119 18.25 -4.38 -24.36
N SER A 120 18.53 -3.22 -23.74
CA SER A 120 19.64 -2.33 -24.06
C SER A 120 20.33 -1.82 -22.78
N PRO A 121 21.60 -1.34 -22.83
CA PRO A 121 22.36 -0.99 -21.63
C PRO A 121 21.98 0.40 -21.08
N ILE A 122 20.68 0.64 -20.87
CA ILE A 122 20.11 1.91 -20.40
C ILE A 122 19.86 1.80 -18.90
N LYS A 123 20.59 2.61 -18.12
CA LYS A 123 20.45 2.66 -16.66
C LYS A 123 19.07 3.16 -16.24
N ALA A 124 18.46 2.50 -15.23
CA ALA A 124 17.24 3.01 -14.61
C ALA A 124 17.56 4.15 -13.62
N PRO A 125 16.69 5.16 -13.48
CA PRO A 125 16.91 6.24 -12.52
C PRO A 125 16.79 5.79 -11.05
N ILE A 126 16.17 4.66 -10.79
CA ILE A 126 15.85 4.15 -9.44
C ILE A 126 16.84 3.10 -8.93
N THR A 127 17.84 2.69 -9.75
CA THR A 127 18.85 1.68 -9.36
C THR A 127 20.26 2.18 -9.59
N PRO A 128 21.27 1.74 -8.80
CA PRO A 128 22.64 2.20 -8.95
C PRO A 128 23.37 1.57 -10.14
N PHE A 129 22.97 0.38 -10.61
CA PHE A 129 23.70 -0.39 -11.60
C PHE A 129 23.20 -0.11 -13.03
N ARG A 130 24.14 -0.04 -13.98
CA ARG A 130 23.83 -0.03 -15.40
C ARG A 130 23.73 -1.47 -15.88
N PRO A 131 22.64 -1.89 -16.54
CA PRO A 131 22.49 -3.25 -17.02
C PRO A 131 23.39 -3.48 -18.25
N ARG A 132 23.73 -4.74 -18.50
CA ARG A 132 24.30 -5.18 -19.77
C ARG A 132 23.16 -5.53 -20.74
N ALA A 133 23.34 -5.24 -22.04
CA ALA A 133 22.41 -5.72 -23.04
C ALA A 133 22.52 -7.25 -23.18
N LEU A 134 21.42 -7.96 -23.24
CA LEU A 134 21.39 -9.37 -23.60
C LEU A 134 21.80 -9.53 -25.07
N SER A 135 22.73 -10.45 -25.36
CA SER A 135 22.98 -10.90 -26.72
C SER A 135 21.78 -11.70 -27.25
N ALA A 136 21.65 -11.95 -28.53
CA ALA A 136 20.59 -12.80 -29.09
C ALA A 136 20.60 -14.20 -28.43
N ARG A 137 21.78 -14.81 -28.24
CA ARG A 137 21.91 -16.07 -27.48
C ARG A 137 21.50 -15.93 -26.02
N GLY A 138 21.77 -14.78 -25.38
CA GLY A 138 21.33 -14.50 -24.00
C GLY A 138 19.81 -14.37 -23.88
N VAL A 139 19.14 -13.81 -24.90
CA VAL A 139 17.68 -13.75 -24.99
C VAL A 139 17.10 -15.17 -25.07
N GLU A 140 17.63 -16.00 -25.98
CA GLU A 140 17.20 -17.40 -26.12
C GLU A 140 17.39 -18.22 -24.85
N ALA A 141 18.52 -18.07 -24.17
CA ALA A 141 18.78 -18.72 -22.88
C ALA A 141 17.80 -18.25 -21.79
N THR A 142 17.47 -16.96 -21.76
CA THR A 142 16.51 -16.40 -20.81
C THR A 142 15.10 -16.95 -21.05
N ILE A 143 14.69 -17.09 -22.32
CA ILE A 143 13.40 -17.72 -22.69
C ILE A 143 13.36 -19.18 -22.17
N ALA A 144 14.43 -19.95 -22.37
CA ALA A 144 14.54 -21.31 -21.87
C ALA A 144 14.48 -21.38 -20.34
N ASP A 145 15.08 -20.41 -19.63
CA ASP A 145 15.02 -20.32 -18.17
C ASP A 145 13.59 -20.07 -17.64
N PHE A 146 12.79 -19.24 -18.33
CA PHE A 146 11.37 -19.04 -18.01
C PHE A 146 10.57 -20.33 -18.18
N ALA A 147 10.73 -21.01 -19.30
CA ALA A 147 10.05 -22.28 -19.57
C ALA A 147 10.43 -23.36 -18.53
N ARG A 148 11.72 -23.46 -18.18
CA ARG A 148 12.19 -24.37 -17.13
C ARG A 148 11.60 -24.00 -15.76
N CYS A 149 11.54 -22.71 -15.41
CA CYS A 149 10.93 -22.25 -14.17
C CYS A 149 9.45 -22.64 -14.10
N ALA A 150 8.69 -22.48 -15.20
CA ALA A 150 7.31 -22.91 -15.31
C ALA A 150 7.17 -24.42 -15.10
N GLN A 151 8.02 -25.24 -15.71
CA GLN A 151 8.04 -26.69 -15.49
C GLN A 151 8.31 -27.05 -14.02
N LEU A 152 9.28 -26.40 -13.40
CA LEU A 152 9.59 -26.59 -11.97
C LEU A 152 8.43 -26.19 -11.06
N ALA A 153 7.66 -25.15 -11.44
CA ALA A 153 6.45 -24.76 -10.73
C ALA A 153 5.38 -25.86 -10.83
N ARG A 154 5.17 -26.45 -12.02
CA ARG A 154 4.28 -27.61 -12.20
C ARG A 154 4.73 -28.79 -11.33
N ASP A 155 6.02 -29.12 -11.32
CA ASP A 155 6.59 -30.21 -10.50
C ASP A 155 6.43 -29.94 -8.99
N ALA A 156 6.37 -28.67 -8.59
CA ALA A 156 6.10 -28.24 -7.22
C ALA A 156 4.62 -28.28 -6.83
N GLY A 157 3.72 -28.57 -7.78
CA GLY A 157 2.28 -28.69 -7.55
C GLY A 157 1.53 -27.36 -7.63
N TYR A 158 2.10 -26.31 -8.23
CA TYR A 158 1.34 -25.10 -8.57
C TYR A 158 0.30 -25.39 -9.65
N ASP A 159 -0.85 -24.72 -9.61
CA ASP A 159 -1.90 -24.79 -10.63
C ASP A 159 -1.54 -24.01 -11.89
N GLY A 160 -0.51 -23.16 -11.80
CA GLY A 160 -0.04 -22.36 -12.91
C GLY A 160 1.11 -21.42 -12.54
N VAL A 161 1.45 -20.56 -13.50
CA VAL A 161 2.41 -19.48 -13.32
C VAL A 161 1.82 -18.15 -13.75
N GLU A 162 2.26 -17.05 -13.10
CA GLU A 162 2.09 -15.70 -13.63
C GLU A 162 3.43 -15.21 -14.17
N ILE A 163 3.47 -14.86 -15.46
CA ILE A 163 4.65 -14.31 -16.13
C ILE A 163 4.57 -12.79 -16.06
N MET A 164 5.57 -12.18 -15.39
CA MET A 164 5.61 -10.74 -15.11
C MET A 164 6.05 -9.95 -16.32
N GLY A 165 5.09 -9.38 -17.06
CA GLY A 165 5.30 -8.60 -18.28
C GLY A 165 5.07 -7.10 -18.15
N SER A 166 4.92 -6.56 -16.92
CA SER A 166 4.55 -5.16 -16.67
C SER A 166 5.50 -4.43 -15.72
N GLU A 167 5.14 -3.20 -15.35
CA GLU A 167 5.75 -2.37 -14.30
C GLU A 167 7.24 -2.04 -14.53
N GLY A 168 7.71 -2.17 -15.79
CA GLY A 168 9.08 -1.86 -16.18
C GLY A 168 10.09 -2.96 -15.89
N TYR A 169 9.67 -4.20 -15.60
CA TYR A 169 10.52 -5.37 -15.49
C TYR A 169 11.01 -5.87 -16.86
N LEU A 170 11.84 -6.91 -16.91
CA LEU A 170 12.58 -7.30 -18.13
C LEU A 170 11.72 -7.39 -19.38
N LEU A 171 10.57 -8.08 -19.32
CA LEU A 171 9.71 -8.26 -20.50
C LEU A 171 9.18 -6.92 -21.00
N ASN A 172 8.73 -6.06 -20.08
CA ASN A 172 8.27 -4.71 -20.40
C ASN A 172 9.41 -3.83 -20.96
N GLN A 173 10.66 -4.06 -20.53
CA GLN A 173 11.85 -3.37 -21.08
C GLN A 173 12.14 -3.76 -22.54
N PHE A 174 11.74 -4.95 -22.98
CA PHE A 174 11.81 -5.34 -24.40
C PHE A 174 10.69 -4.70 -25.22
N LEU A 175 9.52 -4.50 -24.64
CA LEU A 175 8.34 -3.97 -25.33
C LEU A 175 8.44 -2.48 -25.64
N ALA A 176 8.92 -1.67 -24.70
CA ALA A 176 8.92 -0.22 -24.83
C ALA A 176 10.12 0.33 -25.63
N PRO A 177 9.89 1.23 -26.60
CA PRO A 177 10.97 1.93 -27.32
C PRO A 177 11.94 2.66 -26.40
N ARG A 178 11.46 3.13 -25.22
CA ARG A 178 12.26 3.77 -24.17
C ARG A 178 13.51 2.97 -23.78
N THR A 179 13.40 1.65 -23.72
CA THR A 179 14.42 0.76 -23.16
C THR A 179 14.92 -0.28 -24.15
N ASN A 180 14.26 -0.45 -25.30
CA ASN A 180 14.70 -1.35 -26.36
C ASN A 180 15.16 -0.56 -27.58
N LYS A 181 16.46 -0.32 -27.68
CA LYS A 181 17.13 0.33 -28.80
C LYS A 181 17.89 -0.68 -29.69
N ARG A 182 17.44 -1.95 -29.68
CA ARG A 182 18.04 -3.03 -30.49
C ARG A 182 17.65 -2.89 -31.95
N THR A 183 18.53 -3.41 -32.84
CA THR A 183 18.34 -3.43 -34.28
C THR A 183 18.26 -4.86 -34.85
N ASP A 184 18.34 -5.88 -33.97
CA ASP A 184 18.18 -7.29 -34.34
C ASP A 184 16.69 -7.74 -34.26
N SER A 185 16.47 -9.04 -34.44
CA SER A 185 15.13 -9.64 -34.41
C SER A 185 14.38 -9.52 -33.05
N TRP A 186 14.99 -8.94 -32.03
CA TRP A 186 14.43 -8.69 -30.69
C TRP A 186 14.13 -7.22 -30.43
N GLY A 187 14.27 -6.34 -31.43
CA GLY A 187 14.05 -4.90 -31.31
C GLY A 187 13.73 -4.22 -32.64
N GLY A 188 13.75 -2.89 -32.65
CA GLY A 188 13.36 -2.08 -33.81
C GLY A 188 11.82 -2.02 -33.97
N THR A 189 11.24 -2.90 -34.74
CA THR A 189 9.78 -2.90 -34.99
C THR A 189 8.97 -3.34 -33.78
N PRO A 190 7.70 -2.92 -33.65
CA PRO A 190 6.81 -3.40 -32.60
C PRO A 190 6.69 -4.94 -32.57
N ALA A 191 6.60 -5.59 -33.70
CA ALA A 191 6.54 -7.06 -33.80
C ALA A 191 7.78 -7.74 -33.22
N ASN A 192 8.97 -7.23 -33.54
CA ASN A 192 10.22 -7.74 -32.98
C ASN A 192 10.32 -7.53 -31.45
N ARG A 193 9.83 -6.38 -30.94
CA ARG A 193 9.82 -6.14 -29.50
C ARG A 193 8.89 -7.07 -28.75
N ARG A 194 7.72 -7.45 -29.34
CA ARG A 194 6.77 -8.40 -28.75
C ARG A 194 7.24 -9.86 -28.83
N ARG A 195 8.16 -10.19 -29.72
CA ARG A 195 8.67 -11.56 -29.89
C ARG A 195 9.15 -12.18 -28.58
N PHE A 196 9.87 -11.43 -27.75
CA PHE A 196 10.45 -11.97 -26.50
C PHE A 196 9.40 -12.47 -25.52
N PRO A 197 8.40 -11.70 -25.07
CA PRO A 197 7.36 -12.21 -24.18
C PRO A 197 6.50 -13.28 -24.83
N VAL A 198 6.18 -13.18 -26.12
CA VAL A 198 5.37 -14.19 -26.84
C VAL A 198 6.09 -15.54 -26.89
N GLU A 199 7.39 -15.56 -27.18
CA GLU A 199 8.20 -16.80 -27.16
C GLU A 199 8.30 -17.41 -25.75
N ILE A 200 8.37 -16.59 -24.70
CA ILE A 200 8.33 -17.08 -23.32
C ILE A 200 7.02 -17.81 -23.05
N ILE A 201 5.86 -17.23 -23.42
CA ILE A 201 4.57 -17.88 -23.24
C ILE A 201 4.51 -19.19 -24.04
N ARG A 202 4.87 -19.16 -25.33
CA ARG A 202 4.81 -20.33 -26.21
C ARG A 202 5.65 -21.50 -25.69
N ARG A 203 6.91 -21.22 -25.29
CA ARG A 203 7.80 -22.28 -24.78
C ARG A 203 7.40 -22.73 -23.37
N SER A 204 6.86 -21.85 -22.56
CA SER A 204 6.29 -22.25 -21.26
C SER A 204 5.10 -23.16 -21.45
N ARG A 205 4.17 -22.84 -22.39
CA ARG A 205 3.04 -23.68 -22.74
C ARG A 205 3.48 -25.05 -23.26
N ALA A 206 4.48 -25.10 -24.14
CA ALA A 206 5.04 -26.36 -24.63
C ALA A 206 5.65 -27.21 -23.49
N ALA A 207 6.27 -26.58 -22.50
CA ALA A 207 6.87 -27.28 -21.37
C ALA A 207 5.84 -27.80 -20.36
N VAL A 208 4.73 -27.06 -20.12
CA VAL A 208 3.76 -27.40 -19.07
C VAL A 208 2.47 -28.08 -19.56
N GLY A 209 2.28 -28.27 -20.88
CA GLY A 209 1.06 -28.86 -21.44
C GLY A 209 -0.15 -27.93 -21.40
N CYS A 210 -1.36 -28.44 -21.73
CA CYS A 210 -2.58 -27.64 -21.89
C CYS A 210 -3.37 -27.42 -20.60
N ASP A 211 -3.20 -28.25 -19.60
CA ASP A 211 -3.94 -28.31 -18.33
C ASP A 211 -3.25 -27.53 -17.19
N PHE A 212 -2.62 -26.41 -17.51
CA PHE A 212 -1.87 -25.57 -16.57
C PHE A 212 -2.14 -24.08 -16.84
N ILE A 213 -2.42 -23.30 -15.80
CA ILE A 213 -2.72 -21.87 -15.96
C ILE A 213 -1.43 -21.12 -16.33
N ILE A 214 -1.45 -20.38 -17.43
CA ILE A 214 -0.43 -19.37 -17.75
C ILE A 214 -1.11 -18.00 -17.70
N CYS A 215 -0.88 -17.27 -16.63
CA CYS A 215 -1.32 -15.91 -16.49
C CYS A 215 -0.22 -14.97 -17.01
N TYR A 216 -0.56 -14.02 -17.88
CA TYR A 216 0.37 -12.99 -18.32
C TYR A 216 0.02 -11.66 -17.69
N ARG A 217 0.95 -11.04 -16.93
CA ARG A 217 0.71 -9.72 -16.38
C ARG A 217 1.12 -8.64 -17.38
N LEU A 218 0.11 -8.09 -18.05
CA LEU A 218 0.24 -7.13 -19.13
C LEU A 218 0.38 -5.70 -18.59
N SER A 219 1.33 -4.92 -19.09
CA SER A 219 1.38 -3.47 -18.85
C SER A 219 0.33 -2.79 -19.74
N MET A 220 -0.79 -2.41 -19.15
CA MET A 220 -1.91 -1.79 -19.87
C MET A 220 -1.76 -0.27 -19.99
N ALA A 221 -0.89 0.33 -19.16
CA ALA A 221 -0.42 1.71 -19.28
C ALA A 221 0.96 1.83 -18.62
N ASP A 222 1.96 2.28 -19.36
CA ASP A 222 3.34 2.36 -18.86
C ASP A 222 3.60 3.60 -17.99
N TYR A 223 2.90 4.70 -18.24
CA TYR A 223 3.08 6.02 -17.59
C TYR A 223 4.52 6.53 -17.64
N VAL A 224 5.21 6.24 -18.73
CA VAL A 224 6.55 6.74 -19.04
C VAL A 224 6.62 7.23 -20.48
N ALA A 225 7.46 8.23 -20.73
CA ALA A 225 7.75 8.69 -22.09
C ALA A 225 8.35 7.55 -22.95
N GLU A 226 8.00 7.48 -24.23
CA GLU A 226 8.36 6.38 -25.14
C GLU A 226 7.92 4.99 -24.61
N GLY A 227 6.81 4.92 -23.84
CA GLY A 227 6.13 3.68 -23.48
C GLY A 227 5.44 3.03 -24.69
N GLN A 228 4.67 1.98 -24.45
CA GLN A 228 3.88 1.32 -25.48
C GLN A 228 2.68 2.20 -25.94
N SER A 229 2.30 2.08 -27.21
CA SER A 229 1.02 2.60 -27.71
C SER A 229 -0.11 1.59 -27.45
N TRP A 230 -1.36 2.04 -27.60
CA TRP A 230 -2.53 1.19 -27.45
C TRP A 230 -2.47 -0.01 -28.41
N ASP A 231 -2.19 0.24 -29.70
CA ASP A 231 -2.10 -0.84 -30.71
C ASP A 231 -1.02 -1.88 -30.36
N GLU A 232 0.09 -1.44 -29.79
CA GLU A 232 1.17 -2.34 -29.33
C GLU A 232 0.70 -3.19 -28.14
N ILE A 233 -0.10 -2.62 -27.22
CA ILE A 233 -0.68 -3.32 -26.06
C ILE A 233 -1.71 -4.35 -26.51
N VAL A 234 -2.65 -3.96 -27.37
CA VAL A 234 -3.69 -4.84 -27.92
C VAL A 234 -3.09 -5.99 -28.72
N ALA A 235 -2.14 -5.68 -29.63
CA ALA A 235 -1.45 -6.72 -30.39
C ALA A 235 -0.71 -7.71 -29.49
N LEU A 236 -0.07 -7.23 -28.41
CA LEU A 236 0.58 -8.11 -27.43
C LEU A 236 -0.46 -8.99 -26.70
N ALA A 237 -1.59 -8.42 -26.27
CA ALA A 237 -2.66 -9.17 -25.60
C ALA A 237 -3.14 -10.33 -26.46
N THR A 238 -3.44 -10.07 -27.73
CA THR A 238 -3.88 -11.09 -28.71
C THR A 238 -2.77 -12.13 -28.99
N GLU A 239 -1.51 -11.68 -29.16
CA GLU A 239 -0.39 -12.60 -29.45
C GLU A 239 -0.06 -13.50 -28.25
N VAL A 240 -0.16 -13.04 -27.00
CA VAL A 240 0.07 -13.89 -25.81
C VAL A 240 -1.07 -14.87 -25.59
N GLU A 241 -2.33 -14.50 -25.89
CA GLU A 241 -3.46 -15.42 -25.94
C GLU A 241 -3.20 -16.53 -26.95
N GLY A 242 -2.89 -16.17 -28.21
CA GLY A 242 -2.56 -17.13 -29.26
C GLY A 242 -1.34 -18.00 -28.96
N ALA A 243 -0.40 -17.53 -28.14
CA ALA A 243 0.75 -18.30 -27.67
C ALA A 243 0.42 -19.26 -26.52
N GLY A 244 -0.80 -19.21 -25.96
CA GLY A 244 -1.31 -20.13 -24.95
C GLY A 244 -1.41 -19.56 -23.54
N ALA A 245 -1.46 -18.24 -23.35
CA ALA A 245 -1.91 -17.67 -22.11
C ALA A 245 -3.38 -18.02 -21.85
N THR A 246 -3.77 -18.16 -20.59
CA THR A 246 -5.15 -18.52 -20.17
C THR A 246 -5.81 -17.42 -19.33
N ILE A 247 -5.05 -16.46 -18.85
CA ILE A 247 -5.52 -15.29 -18.09
C ILE A 247 -4.60 -14.13 -18.42
N ILE A 248 -5.14 -12.93 -18.58
CA ILE A 248 -4.39 -11.68 -18.62
C ILE A 248 -4.64 -10.90 -17.31
N ASN A 249 -3.58 -10.69 -16.53
CA ASN A 249 -3.64 -9.82 -15.36
C ASN A 249 -3.15 -8.40 -15.71
N SER A 250 -3.72 -7.39 -15.09
CA SER A 250 -3.39 -6.00 -15.37
C SER A 250 -2.19 -5.49 -14.53
N GLY A 251 -1.37 -4.67 -15.15
CA GLY A 251 -0.30 -3.89 -14.52
C GLY A 251 -0.32 -2.45 -15.01
N PHE A 252 -0.04 -1.50 -14.11
CA PHE A 252 -0.11 -0.07 -14.40
C PHE A 252 1.11 0.66 -13.84
N GLY A 253 1.77 1.41 -14.70
CA GLY A 253 2.88 2.28 -14.36
C GLY A 253 4.20 1.54 -14.08
N TRP A 254 5.27 2.05 -14.63
CA TRP A 254 6.61 1.58 -14.29
C TRP A 254 6.99 2.07 -12.89
N HIS A 255 7.89 1.35 -12.22
CA HIS A 255 8.38 1.80 -10.89
C HIS A 255 9.06 3.17 -10.90
N GLU A 256 9.52 3.63 -12.05
CA GLU A 256 10.09 4.98 -12.24
C GLU A 256 9.07 6.02 -12.72
N ALA A 257 7.83 5.62 -12.96
CA ALA A 257 6.77 6.53 -13.40
C ALA A 257 6.52 7.63 -12.37
N ARG A 258 6.07 8.78 -12.85
CA ARG A 258 5.70 9.94 -12.03
C ARG A 258 4.21 10.05 -11.79
N VAL A 259 3.42 9.09 -12.25
CA VAL A 259 2.01 8.93 -11.95
C VAL A 259 1.87 7.90 -10.83
N PRO A 260 1.22 8.22 -9.72
CA PRO A 260 0.97 7.25 -8.65
C PRO A 260 -0.11 6.24 -9.09
N THR A 261 0.04 4.96 -8.71
CA THR A 261 -0.91 3.91 -9.11
C THR A 261 -1.47 3.09 -7.95
N ILE A 262 -0.89 3.23 -6.75
CA ILE A 262 -1.18 2.33 -5.62
C ILE A 262 -1.32 3.02 -4.26
N VAL A 263 -1.10 4.32 -4.18
CA VAL A 263 -1.18 5.07 -2.92
C VAL A 263 -2.60 5.53 -2.63
N THR A 264 -2.86 5.97 -1.40
CA THR A 264 -4.20 6.33 -0.92
C THR A 264 -4.83 7.48 -1.72
N SER A 265 -4.04 8.42 -2.24
CA SER A 265 -4.52 9.53 -3.07
C SER A 265 -4.90 9.16 -4.51
N VAL A 266 -4.78 7.90 -4.91
CA VAL A 266 -5.30 7.42 -6.19
C VAL A 266 -6.77 7.03 -6.02
N PRO A 267 -7.69 7.47 -6.90
CA PRO A 267 -9.10 7.10 -6.84
C PRO A 267 -9.34 5.59 -6.84
N GLY A 268 -10.40 5.14 -6.17
CA GLY A 268 -10.84 3.75 -6.21
C GLY A 268 -11.21 3.32 -7.62
N GLY A 269 -10.69 2.17 -8.09
CA GLY A 269 -10.97 1.64 -9.42
C GLY A 269 -10.40 2.44 -10.59
N ALA A 270 -9.43 3.33 -10.36
CA ALA A 270 -8.93 4.31 -11.34
C ALA A 270 -8.48 3.73 -12.70
N PHE A 271 -8.22 2.42 -12.79
CA PHE A 271 -7.66 1.78 -13.99
C PHE A 271 -8.58 0.72 -14.60
N VAL A 272 -9.83 0.64 -14.12
CA VAL A 272 -10.79 -0.39 -14.56
C VAL A 272 -11.15 -0.23 -16.02
N ASP A 273 -11.36 1.01 -16.49
CA ASP A 273 -11.72 1.32 -17.88
C ASP A 273 -10.68 0.77 -18.86
N ILE A 274 -9.38 0.90 -18.52
CA ILE A 274 -8.30 0.39 -19.37
C ILE A 274 -8.31 -1.14 -19.39
N SER A 275 -8.54 -1.79 -18.23
CA SER A 275 -8.65 -3.24 -18.16
C SER A 275 -9.84 -3.79 -18.96
N SER A 276 -10.97 -3.08 -18.89
CA SER A 276 -12.18 -3.42 -19.67
C SER A 276 -11.94 -3.26 -21.17
N ALA A 277 -11.29 -2.17 -21.59
CA ALA A 277 -10.98 -1.95 -23.00
C ALA A 277 -10.03 -3.03 -23.58
N VAL A 278 -9.04 -3.51 -22.79
CA VAL A 278 -8.21 -4.65 -23.22
C VAL A 278 -9.05 -5.94 -23.35
N ALA A 279 -10.00 -6.14 -22.43
CA ALA A 279 -10.86 -7.34 -22.44
C ALA A 279 -11.76 -7.45 -23.68
N GLU A 280 -12.01 -6.36 -24.39
CA GLU A 280 -12.76 -6.35 -25.65
C GLU A 280 -11.98 -6.99 -26.83
N HIS A 281 -10.66 -7.15 -26.68
CA HIS A 281 -9.77 -7.63 -27.75
C HIS A 281 -9.30 -9.09 -27.57
N VAL A 282 -9.68 -9.74 -26.46
CA VAL A 282 -9.27 -11.11 -26.14
C VAL A 282 -10.44 -11.94 -25.67
N THR A 283 -10.34 -13.27 -25.79
CA THR A 283 -11.40 -14.20 -25.34
C THR A 283 -11.13 -14.77 -23.94
N ILE A 284 -9.87 -14.80 -23.54
CA ILE A 284 -9.46 -15.25 -22.20
C ILE A 284 -9.79 -14.21 -21.11
N PRO A 285 -10.05 -14.65 -19.87
CA PRO A 285 -10.36 -13.76 -18.77
C PRO A 285 -9.30 -12.68 -18.54
N VAL A 286 -9.74 -11.41 -18.43
CA VAL A 286 -8.93 -10.28 -18.02
C VAL A 286 -9.22 -9.94 -16.55
N VAL A 287 -8.19 -9.63 -15.80
CA VAL A 287 -8.22 -9.29 -14.38
C VAL A 287 -8.11 -7.77 -14.20
N ALA A 288 -9.03 -7.14 -13.48
CA ALA A 288 -8.84 -5.76 -13.01
C ALA A 288 -8.07 -5.75 -11.70
N SER A 289 -7.16 -4.79 -11.56
CA SER A 289 -6.35 -4.61 -10.35
C SER A 289 -6.17 -3.13 -9.99
N ASN A 290 -5.51 -2.88 -8.89
CA ASN A 290 -5.19 -1.58 -8.31
C ASN A 290 -6.40 -0.80 -7.77
N ARG A 291 -6.32 -0.38 -6.52
CA ARG A 291 -7.31 0.46 -5.85
C ARG A 291 -8.73 -0.14 -5.80
N ILE A 292 -8.83 -1.46 -5.70
CA ILE A 292 -10.07 -2.20 -5.43
C ILE A 292 -9.88 -2.85 -4.06
N ASN A 293 -10.78 -2.56 -3.09
CA ASN A 293 -10.61 -3.00 -1.70
C ASN A 293 -11.91 -3.40 -0.99
N MET A 294 -13.09 -3.15 -1.60
CA MET A 294 -14.39 -3.50 -1.03
C MET A 294 -15.23 -4.36 -1.98
N PRO A 295 -16.07 -5.28 -1.45
CA PRO A 295 -16.88 -6.20 -2.26
C PRO A 295 -17.85 -5.49 -3.21
N GLN A 296 -18.46 -4.40 -2.78
CA GLN A 296 -19.41 -3.63 -3.60
C GLN A 296 -18.73 -3.07 -4.86
N ALA A 297 -17.50 -2.55 -4.71
CA ALA A 297 -16.75 -2.05 -5.86
C ALA A 297 -16.34 -3.19 -6.80
N ALA A 298 -15.89 -4.33 -6.24
CA ALA A 298 -15.52 -5.50 -7.01
C ALA A 298 -16.71 -6.09 -7.79
N GLU A 299 -17.87 -6.21 -7.15
CA GLU A 299 -19.11 -6.70 -7.77
C GLU A 299 -19.54 -5.78 -8.91
N ARG A 300 -19.59 -4.47 -8.68
CA ARG A 300 -19.97 -3.49 -9.70
C ARG A 300 -19.05 -3.56 -10.92
N ILE A 301 -17.74 -3.66 -10.72
CA ILE A 301 -16.77 -3.80 -11.81
C ILE A 301 -17.09 -5.05 -12.67
N LEU A 302 -17.35 -6.19 -12.03
CA LEU A 302 -17.66 -7.43 -12.75
C LEU A 302 -19.02 -7.40 -13.45
N ALA A 303 -19.98 -6.63 -12.90
CA ALA A 303 -21.32 -6.50 -13.49
C ALA A 303 -21.35 -5.52 -14.67
N GLU A 304 -20.56 -4.44 -14.61
CA GLU A 304 -20.66 -3.30 -15.54
C GLU A 304 -19.56 -3.32 -16.64
N THR A 305 -18.56 -4.21 -16.53
CA THR A 305 -17.42 -4.23 -17.46
C THR A 305 -17.16 -5.60 -18.06
N GLN A 306 -16.22 -5.68 -19.01
CA GLN A 306 -15.81 -6.94 -19.67
C GLN A 306 -14.78 -7.74 -18.86
N VAL A 307 -14.27 -7.21 -17.73
CA VAL A 307 -13.34 -7.99 -16.89
C VAL A 307 -14.04 -9.16 -16.21
N ARG A 308 -13.30 -10.22 -15.95
CA ARG A 308 -13.85 -11.48 -15.41
C ARG A 308 -13.31 -11.84 -14.03
N LEU A 309 -12.25 -11.18 -13.57
CA LEU A 309 -11.56 -11.44 -12.31
C LEU A 309 -11.12 -10.13 -11.66
N ILE A 310 -11.05 -10.12 -10.33
CA ILE A 310 -10.57 -8.97 -9.53
C ILE A 310 -9.34 -9.39 -8.74
N SER A 311 -8.23 -8.68 -8.92
CA SER A 311 -6.98 -8.94 -8.19
C SER A 311 -6.76 -7.94 -7.05
N MET A 312 -6.58 -8.46 -5.84
CA MET A 312 -6.36 -7.71 -4.62
C MET A 312 -5.20 -8.31 -3.82
N ALA A 313 -4.08 -7.57 -3.69
CA ALA A 313 -2.95 -8.02 -2.89
C ALA A 313 -3.03 -7.50 -1.44
N ARG A 314 -3.03 -6.18 -1.27
CA ARG A 314 -3.03 -5.54 0.05
C ARG A 314 -4.31 -5.72 0.85
N PRO A 315 -5.52 -5.77 0.26
CA PRO A 315 -6.72 -6.14 0.99
C PRO A 315 -6.62 -7.50 1.69
N MET A 316 -5.97 -8.49 1.07
CA MET A 316 -5.74 -9.81 1.67
C MET A 316 -4.65 -9.81 2.77
N LEU A 317 -3.83 -8.75 2.86
CA LEU A 317 -2.95 -8.52 4.02
C LEU A 317 -3.72 -7.91 5.18
N SER A 318 -4.59 -6.94 4.88
CA SER A 318 -5.41 -6.25 5.87
C SER A 318 -6.44 -7.18 6.49
N ASP A 319 -7.11 -7.98 5.68
CA ASP A 319 -8.13 -8.94 6.10
C ASP A 319 -8.03 -10.26 5.33
N PRO A 320 -7.49 -11.33 5.93
CA PRO A 320 -7.41 -12.62 5.27
C PRO A 320 -8.79 -13.27 5.03
N ASP A 321 -9.81 -12.90 5.81
CA ASP A 321 -11.18 -13.43 5.73
C ASP A 321 -12.11 -12.57 4.85
N TRP A 322 -11.55 -11.66 4.05
CA TRP A 322 -12.31 -10.71 3.25
C TRP A 322 -13.40 -11.39 2.39
N VAL A 323 -13.08 -12.50 1.71
CA VAL A 323 -14.06 -13.20 0.86
C VAL A 323 -15.13 -13.90 1.68
N LEU A 324 -14.77 -14.55 2.79
CA LEU A 324 -15.76 -15.16 3.72
C LEU A 324 -16.70 -14.12 4.31
N LYS A 325 -16.19 -12.95 4.65
CA LYS A 325 -17.01 -11.84 5.16
C LYS A 325 -17.95 -11.32 4.08
N ALA A 326 -17.48 -11.15 2.85
CA ALA A 326 -18.31 -10.81 1.71
C ALA A 326 -19.41 -11.86 1.48
N GLN A 327 -19.05 -13.15 1.45
CA GLN A 327 -19.98 -14.26 1.26
C GLN A 327 -21.05 -14.35 2.33
N SER A 328 -20.70 -14.00 3.57
CA SER A 328 -21.59 -14.04 4.74
C SER A 328 -22.34 -12.73 4.98
N ASN A 329 -22.29 -11.78 4.04
CA ASN A 329 -22.86 -10.43 4.17
C ASN A 329 -22.39 -9.66 5.42
N ARG A 330 -21.12 -9.85 5.80
CA ARG A 330 -20.46 -9.21 6.94
C ARG A 330 -19.44 -8.17 6.49
N VAL A 331 -19.83 -7.32 5.54
CA VAL A 331 -18.92 -6.35 4.88
C VAL A 331 -18.40 -5.32 5.86
N ASP A 332 -19.23 -4.95 6.85
CA ASP A 332 -18.87 -4.00 7.89
C ASP A 332 -17.76 -4.52 8.83
N GLU A 333 -17.53 -5.82 8.84
CA GLU A 333 -16.44 -6.45 9.58
C GLU A 333 -15.12 -6.51 8.79
N ILE A 334 -15.10 -6.09 7.52
CA ILE A 334 -13.87 -6.10 6.71
C ILE A 334 -12.93 -5.00 7.20
N ASN A 335 -11.70 -5.40 7.56
CA ASN A 335 -10.62 -4.48 7.84
C ASN A 335 -10.03 -3.96 6.53
N THR A 336 -10.60 -2.89 6.00
CA THR A 336 -10.35 -2.39 4.65
C THR A 336 -8.94 -1.85 4.49
N CYS A 337 -8.23 -2.26 3.44
CA CYS A 337 -6.92 -1.70 3.11
C CYS A 337 -7.04 -0.22 2.71
N ILE A 338 -6.37 0.67 3.42
CA ILE A 338 -6.34 2.12 3.19
C ILE A 338 -5.19 2.59 2.29
N SER A 339 -4.54 1.69 1.60
CA SER A 339 -3.46 1.97 0.62
C SER A 339 -2.28 2.81 1.13
N CYS A 340 -2.00 2.77 2.43
CA CYS A 340 -0.95 3.55 3.11
C CYS A 340 0.49 3.10 2.79
N ASN A 341 0.71 1.89 2.30
CA ASN A 341 1.99 1.26 1.96
C ASN A 341 3.00 1.09 3.12
N GLN A 342 2.73 1.55 4.33
CA GLN A 342 3.71 1.72 5.42
C GLN A 342 4.29 0.41 5.99
N ALA A 343 3.47 -0.65 6.13
CA ALA A 343 3.94 -1.92 6.68
C ALA A 343 4.07 -3.03 5.63
N CYS A 344 3.61 -2.78 4.41
CA CYS A 344 3.75 -3.70 3.29
C CYS A 344 4.92 -3.28 2.39
N LEU A 345 4.75 -2.32 1.48
CA LEU A 345 5.77 -1.96 0.49
C LEU A 345 6.99 -1.27 1.12
N ASP A 346 6.82 -0.34 2.06
CA ASP A 346 7.96 0.31 2.73
C ASP A 346 8.78 -0.72 3.54
N HIS A 347 8.14 -1.73 4.14
CA HIS A 347 8.85 -2.84 4.78
C HIS A 347 9.62 -3.68 3.75
N ALA A 348 9.01 -4.03 2.61
CA ALA A 348 9.67 -4.78 1.55
C ALA A 348 10.94 -4.06 1.06
N PHE A 349 10.85 -2.76 0.77
CA PHE A 349 11.98 -1.93 0.36
C PHE A 349 13.03 -1.71 1.47
N ALA A 350 12.63 -1.77 2.74
CA ALA A 350 13.54 -1.73 3.88
C ALA A 350 14.08 -3.12 4.27
N ARG A 351 13.80 -4.16 3.48
CA ARG A 351 14.16 -5.56 3.74
C ARG A 351 13.63 -6.10 5.08
N LYS A 352 12.49 -5.60 5.52
CA LYS A 352 11.75 -6.07 6.69
C LYS A 352 10.67 -7.06 6.26
N THR A 353 10.21 -7.90 7.19
CA THR A 353 9.04 -8.75 6.96
C THR A 353 7.84 -7.87 6.61
N VAL A 354 7.16 -8.20 5.52
CA VAL A 354 5.91 -7.55 5.12
C VAL A 354 4.84 -7.86 6.16
N SER A 355 4.07 -6.83 6.50
CA SER A 355 2.93 -6.89 7.39
C SER A 355 1.88 -5.89 6.91
N CYS A 356 0.87 -5.61 7.70
CA CYS A 356 -0.09 -4.55 7.43
C CYS A 356 -0.13 -3.56 8.61
N LEU A 357 -0.34 -2.28 8.33
CA LEU A 357 -0.54 -1.25 9.35
C LEU A 357 -1.75 -1.58 10.22
N LEU A 358 -2.86 -1.99 9.57
CA LEU A 358 -4.15 -2.29 10.20
C LEU A 358 -4.22 -3.72 10.79
N ASN A 359 -3.39 -4.63 10.27
CA ASN A 359 -3.33 -6.03 10.70
C ASN A 359 -1.88 -6.45 10.99
N PRO A 360 -1.38 -6.23 12.20
CA PRO A 360 -0.01 -6.62 12.59
C PRO A 360 0.24 -8.13 12.58
N ARG A 361 -0.81 -8.96 12.50
CA ARG A 361 -0.73 -10.43 12.37
C ARG A 361 -0.25 -10.85 10.98
N ALA A 362 -0.53 -10.05 9.94
CA ALA A 362 -0.09 -10.35 8.59
C ALA A 362 1.43 -10.55 8.52
N GLY A 363 1.88 -11.70 7.99
CA GLY A 363 3.27 -12.15 7.98
C GLY A 363 3.76 -12.71 9.32
N ARG A 364 2.86 -12.87 10.32
CA ARG A 364 3.11 -13.40 11.66
C ARG A 364 2.00 -14.34 12.11
N GLU A 365 1.38 -15.04 11.19
CA GLU A 365 0.17 -15.82 11.39
C GLU A 365 0.31 -16.82 12.56
N THR A 366 1.49 -17.41 12.73
CA THR A 366 1.80 -18.38 13.80
C THR A 366 2.49 -17.76 15.03
N GLN A 367 2.82 -16.47 15.00
CA GLN A 367 3.58 -15.80 16.07
C GLN A 367 2.73 -14.83 16.89
N LEU A 368 1.76 -14.18 16.26
CA LEU A 368 0.83 -13.26 16.89
C LEU A 368 -0.59 -13.83 16.76
N VAL A 369 -0.91 -14.74 17.67
CA VAL A 369 -2.20 -15.44 17.68
C VAL A 369 -3.09 -14.85 18.77
N LEU A 370 -4.33 -14.53 18.42
CA LEU A 370 -5.36 -14.01 19.32
C LEU A 370 -6.26 -15.17 19.77
N SER A 371 -5.71 -16.09 20.56
CA SER A 371 -6.47 -17.21 21.08
C SER A 371 -7.48 -16.76 22.16
N PRO A 372 -8.64 -17.41 22.28
CA PRO A 372 -9.56 -17.17 23.39
C PRO A 372 -8.85 -17.29 24.74
N THR A 373 -9.12 -16.40 25.67
CA THR A 373 -8.56 -16.46 27.02
C THR A 373 -9.24 -17.55 27.86
N ARG A 374 -8.46 -18.20 28.72
CA ARG A 374 -9.00 -19.15 29.73
C ARG A 374 -9.48 -18.43 30.98
N ARG A 375 -9.05 -17.18 31.19
CA ARG A 375 -9.41 -16.36 32.35
C ARG A 375 -9.79 -14.96 31.86
N ALA A 376 -11.09 -14.69 31.80
CA ALA A 376 -11.60 -13.36 31.48
C ALA A 376 -11.19 -12.37 32.56
N ARG A 377 -10.69 -11.20 32.14
CA ARG A 377 -10.35 -10.06 32.99
C ARG A 377 -11.24 -8.87 32.64
N SER A 378 -11.43 -7.98 33.59
CA SER A 378 -11.94 -6.64 33.35
C SER A 378 -10.80 -5.73 32.91
N VAL A 379 -10.94 -5.12 31.75
CA VAL A 379 -9.88 -4.29 31.14
C VAL A 379 -10.42 -2.89 30.86
N ALA A 380 -9.83 -1.89 31.51
CA ALA A 380 -10.08 -0.50 31.19
C ALA A 380 -9.06 0.00 30.15
N VAL A 381 -9.55 0.55 29.04
CA VAL A 381 -8.71 1.18 28.01
C VAL A 381 -9.05 2.67 27.97
N VAL A 382 -8.07 3.52 28.23
CA VAL A 382 -8.24 4.98 28.25
C VAL A 382 -7.65 5.58 26.97
N GLY A 383 -8.51 6.13 26.12
CA GLY A 383 -8.22 6.72 24.83
C GLY A 383 -8.63 5.82 23.65
N ALA A 384 -9.55 6.29 22.82
CA ALA A 384 -10.06 5.61 21.63
C ALA A 384 -9.31 6.00 20.34
N GLY A 385 -8.01 6.29 20.42
CA GLY A 385 -7.13 6.37 19.28
C GLY A 385 -6.72 4.98 18.76
N PRO A 386 -5.89 4.87 17.68
CA PRO A 386 -5.54 3.59 17.04
C PRO A 386 -5.00 2.51 17.99
N ALA A 387 -4.22 2.90 19.00
CA ALA A 387 -3.67 1.96 19.98
C ALA A 387 -4.75 1.40 20.91
N GLY A 388 -5.61 2.27 21.45
CA GLY A 388 -6.71 1.86 22.33
C GLY A 388 -7.75 1.04 21.59
N LEU A 389 -8.16 1.45 20.39
CA LEU A 389 -9.09 0.71 19.54
C LEU A 389 -8.59 -0.70 19.24
N ALA A 390 -7.32 -0.85 18.86
CA ALA A 390 -6.73 -2.15 18.60
C ALA A 390 -6.64 -3.02 19.86
N THR A 391 -6.35 -2.43 21.02
CA THR A 391 -6.34 -3.15 22.30
C THR A 391 -7.75 -3.60 22.69
N ALA A 392 -8.70 -2.70 22.69
CA ALA A 392 -10.08 -2.98 23.10
C ALA A 392 -10.71 -4.07 22.21
N ALA A 393 -10.63 -3.91 20.90
CA ALA A 393 -11.17 -4.88 19.94
C ALA A 393 -10.55 -6.27 20.10
N ASN A 394 -9.21 -6.36 20.15
CA ASN A 394 -8.51 -7.65 20.23
C ASN A 394 -8.64 -8.31 21.63
N ALA A 395 -8.67 -7.54 22.71
CA ALA A 395 -8.89 -8.08 24.05
C ALA A 395 -10.32 -8.63 24.19
N ALA A 396 -11.32 -7.90 23.72
CA ALA A 396 -12.72 -8.35 23.71
C ALA A 396 -12.92 -9.58 22.82
N GLN A 397 -12.29 -9.63 21.63
CA GLN A 397 -12.29 -10.80 20.75
C GLN A 397 -11.75 -12.05 21.47
N ARG A 398 -10.78 -11.90 22.37
CA ARG A 398 -10.24 -12.99 23.17
C ARG A 398 -11.12 -13.40 24.36
N GLY A 399 -12.17 -12.64 24.68
CA GLY A 399 -13.13 -12.93 25.74
C GLY A 399 -12.90 -12.15 27.03
N HIS A 400 -12.11 -11.07 27.03
CA HIS A 400 -12.04 -10.13 28.16
C HIS A 400 -13.25 -9.18 28.15
N ARG A 401 -13.64 -8.70 29.35
CA ARG A 401 -14.65 -7.65 29.51
C ARG A 401 -13.96 -6.29 29.41
N VAL A 402 -14.25 -5.55 28.37
CA VAL A 402 -13.52 -4.31 28.05
C VAL A 402 -14.43 -3.10 28.14
N THR A 403 -13.98 -2.08 28.87
CA THR A 403 -14.56 -0.73 28.86
C THR A 403 -13.54 0.21 28.22
N LEU A 404 -13.96 0.93 27.19
CA LEU A 404 -13.15 1.91 26.45
C LEU A 404 -13.64 3.31 26.79
N PHE A 405 -12.76 4.14 27.38
CA PHE A 405 -13.04 5.53 27.74
C PHE A 405 -12.42 6.48 26.71
N GLU A 406 -13.19 7.47 26.26
CA GLU A 406 -12.74 8.51 25.35
C GLU A 406 -13.26 9.88 25.78
N ALA A 407 -12.37 10.85 25.84
CA ALA A 407 -12.71 12.22 26.25
C ALA A 407 -13.56 12.98 25.23
N ASN A 408 -13.41 12.64 23.93
CA ASN A 408 -14.22 13.20 22.86
C ASN A 408 -15.54 12.43 22.72
N ASP A 409 -16.47 12.99 21.97
CA ASP A 409 -17.74 12.38 21.61
C ASP A 409 -17.66 11.40 20.40
N PHE A 410 -16.46 11.12 19.92
CA PHE A 410 -16.17 10.22 18.79
C PHE A 410 -14.87 9.43 18.99
N ILE A 411 -14.76 8.28 18.32
CA ILE A 411 -13.55 7.44 18.30
C ILE A 411 -12.61 7.83 17.14
N GLY A 412 -11.35 7.38 17.20
CA GLY A 412 -10.37 7.52 16.12
C GLY A 412 -9.14 8.37 16.50
N GLY A 413 -9.27 9.35 17.37
CA GLY A 413 -8.18 10.21 17.79
C GLY A 413 -7.44 10.86 16.62
N GLN A 414 -6.10 10.70 16.54
CA GLN A 414 -5.29 11.23 15.42
C GLN A 414 -5.71 10.64 14.05
N PHE A 415 -6.33 9.48 14.00
CA PHE A 415 -6.79 8.87 12.75
C PHE A 415 -8.04 9.56 12.20
N ASP A 416 -8.91 10.08 13.09
CA ASP A 416 -10.05 10.92 12.69
C ASP A 416 -9.58 12.23 12.06
N MET A 417 -8.52 12.84 12.56
CA MET A 417 -7.91 13.99 11.90
C MET A 417 -7.30 13.62 10.55
N ALA A 418 -6.59 12.48 10.47
CA ALA A 418 -5.94 12.05 9.24
C ALA A 418 -6.91 11.82 8.07
N ARG A 419 -8.13 11.30 8.32
CA ARG A 419 -9.15 11.09 7.27
C ARG A 419 -9.70 12.38 6.64
N ARG A 420 -9.47 13.53 7.28
CA ARG A 420 -9.89 14.84 6.78
C ARG A 420 -8.90 15.44 5.77
N ILE A 421 -7.73 14.83 5.64
CA ILE A 421 -6.70 15.26 4.68
C ILE A 421 -7.08 14.77 3.28
N PRO A 422 -7.10 15.64 2.25
CA PRO A 422 -7.34 15.24 0.87
C PRO A 422 -6.45 14.08 0.44
N GLY A 423 -7.05 13.04 -0.13
CA GLY A 423 -6.35 11.81 -0.50
C GLY A 423 -6.29 10.75 0.59
N LYS A 424 -6.87 11.00 1.78
CA LYS A 424 -6.92 10.03 2.89
C LYS A 424 -8.35 9.68 3.34
N GLU A 425 -9.34 9.92 2.52
CA GLU A 425 -10.76 9.70 2.82
C GLU A 425 -11.03 8.23 3.19
N GLU A 426 -10.31 7.28 2.59
CA GLU A 426 -10.40 5.86 2.93
C GLU A 426 -10.05 5.53 4.38
N PHE A 427 -9.40 6.43 5.10
CA PHE A 427 -9.09 6.22 6.53
C PHE A 427 -10.38 6.14 7.36
N SER A 428 -11.50 6.66 6.87
CA SER A 428 -12.82 6.47 7.45
C SER A 428 -13.18 4.99 7.60
N GLU A 429 -12.72 4.12 6.71
CA GLU A 429 -12.97 2.68 6.75
C GLU A 429 -12.35 2.01 7.98
N THR A 430 -11.22 2.52 8.47
CA THR A 430 -10.61 2.01 9.70
C THR A 430 -11.47 2.34 10.92
N ILE A 431 -12.06 3.54 10.96
CA ILE A 431 -12.96 3.96 12.07
C ILE A 431 -14.24 3.13 12.00
N ARG A 432 -14.83 2.96 10.81
CA ARG A 432 -15.98 2.06 10.59
C ARG A 432 -15.68 0.65 11.11
N TYR A 433 -14.57 0.05 10.69
CA TYR A 433 -14.16 -1.28 11.11
C TYR A 433 -14.09 -1.41 12.63
N PHE A 434 -13.37 -0.52 13.31
CA PHE A 434 -13.26 -0.60 14.76
C PHE A 434 -14.61 -0.38 15.45
N SER A 435 -15.44 0.57 15.00
CA SER A 435 -16.80 0.76 15.52
C SER A 435 -17.60 -0.54 15.47
N THR A 436 -17.61 -1.21 14.33
CA THR A 436 -18.31 -2.49 14.13
C THR A 436 -17.76 -3.60 15.03
N ILE A 437 -16.43 -3.73 15.12
CA ILE A 437 -15.79 -4.82 15.89
C ILE A 437 -15.98 -4.61 17.40
N LEU A 438 -15.90 -3.37 17.90
CA LEU A 438 -16.17 -3.06 19.30
C LEU A 438 -17.60 -3.43 19.68
N ALA A 439 -18.59 -3.02 18.87
CA ALA A 439 -20.00 -3.36 19.07
C ALA A 439 -20.23 -4.87 19.02
N LYS A 440 -19.66 -5.56 18.02
CA LYS A 440 -19.77 -7.01 17.84
C LYS A 440 -19.27 -7.80 19.05
N HIS A 441 -18.20 -7.37 19.69
CA HIS A 441 -17.59 -8.06 20.82
C HIS A 441 -18.04 -7.50 22.18
N GLY A 442 -19.07 -6.64 22.20
CA GLY A 442 -19.69 -6.13 23.43
C GLY A 442 -18.76 -5.23 24.26
N VAL A 443 -17.88 -4.48 23.60
CA VAL A 443 -17.06 -3.47 24.30
C VAL A 443 -17.96 -2.32 24.75
N GLU A 444 -17.92 -2.01 26.04
CA GLU A 444 -18.58 -0.83 26.59
C GLU A 444 -17.78 0.41 26.21
N VAL A 445 -18.32 1.24 25.32
CA VAL A 445 -17.66 2.48 24.86
C VAL A 445 -18.27 3.69 25.56
N ARG A 446 -17.47 4.42 26.34
CA ARG A 446 -17.87 5.63 27.07
C ARG A 446 -17.22 6.85 26.43
N LEU A 447 -17.96 7.50 25.53
CA LEU A 447 -17.57 8.75 24.89
C LEU A 447 -17.84 9.95 25.80
N GLY A 448 -17.23 11.11 25.50
CA GLY A 448 -17.35 12.33 26.29
C GLY A 448 -16.89 12.17 27.74
N THR A 449 -16.08 11.14 28.04
CA THR A 449 -15.74 10.72 29.40
C THR A 449 -14.24 10.88 29.64
N ARG A 450 -13.89 11.89 30.42
CA ARG A 450 -12.53 12.06 30.97
C ARG A 450 -12.47 11.34 32.32
N VAL A 451 -12.14 10.05 32.29
CA VAL A 451 -12.12 9.18 33.47
C VAL A 451 -11.01 9.60 34.46
N ALA A 452 -11.32 9.56 35.77
CA ALA A 452 -10.36 9.77 36.84
C ALA A 452 -9.68 8.45 37.27
N ALA A 453 -8.49 8.53 37.86
CA ALA A 453 -7.74 7.34 38.28
C ALA A 453 -8.51 6.47 39.29
N GLN A 454 -9.28 7.08 40.18
CA GLN A 454 -10.06 6.37 41.17
C GLN A 454 -11.16 5.47 40.56
N GLU A 455 -11.76 5.88 39.44
CA GLU A 455 -12.76 5.09 38.72
C GLU A 455 -12.19 3.83 38.08
N LEU A 456 -10.85 3.77 37.92
CA LEU A 456 -10.12 2.68 37.30
C LEU A 456 -9.64 1.61 38.31
N THR A 457 -9.83 1.83 39.63
CA THR A 457 -9.32 0.91 40.67
C THR A 457 -10.03 -0.45 40.71
N GLY A 458 -11.20 -0.56 40.09
CA GLY A 458 -11.98 -1.82 40.03
C GLY A 458 -11.66 -2.73 38.84
N TYR A 459 -10.70 -2.35 37.97
CA TYR A 459 -10.33 -3.15 36.81
C TYR A 459 -9.11 -4.02 37.09
N ASP A 460 -9.09 -5.24 36.52
CA ASP A 460 -7.95 -6.15 36.62
C ASP A 460 -6.74 -5.61 35.85
N GLU A 461 -6.99 -4.92 34.72
CA GLU A 461 -5.96 -4.36 33.86
C GLU A 461 -6.36 -2.94 33.41
N VAL A 462 -5.40 -2.01 33.43
CA VAL A 462 -5.59 -0.64 32.97
C VAL A 462 -4.59 -0.32 31.87
N VAL A 463 -5.10 0.19 30.73
CA VAL A 463 -4.29 0.53 29.55
C VAL A 463 -4.43 2.01 29.24
N LEU A 464 -3.32 2.74 29.31
CA LEU A 464 -3.23 4.15 28.89
C LEU A 464 -2.82 4.23 27.41
N ALA A 465 -3.78 4.58 26.58
CA ALA A 465 -3.64 4.82 25.14
C ALA A 465 -4.04 6.28 24.79
N THR A 466 -3.78 7.20 25.72
CA THR A 466 -4.20 8.62 25.73
C THR A 466 -3.54 9.47 24.64
N GLY A 467 -2.58 8.89 23.91
CA GLY A 467 -2.02 9.49 22.70
C GLY A 467 -1.06 10.63 22.96
N VAL A 468 -1.19 11.70 22.18
CA VAL A 468 -0.26 12.83 22.12
C VAL A 468 -0.98 14.16 22.02
N ALA A 469 -0.34 15.21 22.51
CA ALA A 469 -0.71 16.62 22.30
C ALA A 469 0.29 17.29 21.32
N PRO A 470 -0.12 18.35 20.60
CA PRO A 470 0.80 19.18 19.84
C PRO A 470 1.89 19.77 20.75
N ARG A 471 3.16 19.66 20.34
CA ARG A 471 4.24 20.36 21.02
C ARG A 471 4.26 21.82 20.60
N ILE A 472 4.29 22.71 21.59
CA ILE A 472 4.42 24.14 21.40
C ILE A 472 5.91 24.52 21.50
N PRO A 473 6.55 24.93 20.39
CA PRO A 473 7.95 25.34 20.42
C PRO A 473 8.12 26.70 21.08
N ALA A 474 9.28 26.95 21.69
CA ALA A 474 9.63 28.24 22.25
C ALA A 474 10.01 29.23 21.12
N ILE A 475 9.02 29.90 20.55
CA ILE A 475 9.15 30.96 19.55
C ILE A 475 8.56 32.22 20.19
N PRO A 476 9.26 33.36 20.22
CA PRO A 476 8.67 34.62 20.72
C PRO A 476 7.36 34.93 19.99
N GLY A 477 6.29 35.19 20.74
CA GLY A 477 4.95 35.41 20.17
C GLY A 477 4.20 34.15 19.76
N ILE A 478 4.56 32.96 20.25
CA ILE A 478 3.88 31.68 19.93
C ILE A 478 2.41 31.63 20.43
N ASP A 479 2.07 32.47 21.38
CA ASP A 479 0.74 32.69 21.96
C ASP A 479 -0.10 33.73 21.20
N HIS A 480 0.45 34.29 20.10
CA HIS A 480 -0.23 35.28 19.29
C HIS A 480 -1.52 34.70 18.67
N PRO A 481 -2.63 35.46 18.54
CA PRO A 481 -3.92 34.98 18.00
C PRO A 481 -3.85 34.36 16.59
N MET A 482 -2.86 34.73 15.76
CA MET A 482 -2.68 34.13 14.43
C MET A 482 -2.13 32.71 14.45
N VAL A 483 -1.62 32.23 15.60
CA VAL A 483 -1.02 30.90 15.73
C VAL A 483 -2.11 29.86 15.95
N LEU A 484 -2.04 28.78 15.18
CA LEU A 484 -2.88 27.59 15.31
C LEU A 484 -2.02 26.36 15.53
N THR A 485 -2.52 25.42 16.29
CA THR A 485 -2.02 24.06 16.28
C THR A 485 -2.46 23.33 15.01
N TYR A 486 -1.76 22.26 14.63
CA TYR A 486 -2.20 21.43 13.51
C TYR A 486 -3.60 20.83 13.73
N ALA A 487 -3.95 20.54 14.99
CA ALA A 487 -5.26 19.98 15.33
C ALA A 487 -6.38 21.00 15.06
N GLU A 488 -6.23 22.27 15.46
CA GLU A 488 -7.19 23.33 15.18
C GLU A 488 -7.35 23.58 13.67
N ALA A 489 -6.23 23.58 12.93
CA ALA A 489 -6.26 23.76 11.48
C ALA A 489 -6.96 22.60 10.75
N ILE A 490 -6.71 21.34 11.15
CA ILE A 490 -7.31 20.16 10.51
C ILE A 490 -8.81 20.04 10.86
N THR A 491 -9.19 20.33 12.10
CA THR A 491 -10.58 20.20 12.55
C THR A 491 -11.45 21.38 12.13
N GLY A 492 -10.84 22.50 11.75
CA GLY A 492 -11.56 23.69 11.32
C GLY A 492 -12.25 24.46 12.45
N VAL A 493 -11.89 24.19 13.72
CA VAL A 493 -12.45 24.91 14.88
C VAL A 493 -12.05 26.38 14.90
N ARG A 494 -10.97 26.71 14.18
CA ARG A 494 -10.56 28.09 13.94
C ARG A 494 -10.37 28.32 12.43
N PRO A 495 -10.81 29.46 11.90
CA PRO A 495 -10.65 29.79 10.48
C PRO A 495 -9.17 29.96 10.13
N VAL A 496 -8.81 29.57 8.90
CA VAL A 496 -7.47 29.76 8.34
C VAL A 496 -7.54 30.73 7.16
N GLY A 497 -6.71 31.78 7.19
CA GLY A 497 -6.64 32.81 6.17
C GLY A 497 -6.03 32.33 4.85
N ARG A 498 -5.72 33.27 3.96
CA ARG A 498 -5.26 32.99 2.60
C ARG A 498 -3.77 32.70 2.49
N THR A 499 -2.98 33.29 3.39
CA THR A 499 -1.51 33.14 3.44
C THR A 499 -1.11 32.46 4.74
N VAL A 500 -0.38 31.33 4.68
CA VAL A 500 -0.12 30.51 5.84
C VAL A 500 1.34 30.05 5.91
N ALA A 501 1.95 30.20 7.08
CA ALA A 501 3.24 29.59 7.39
C ALA A 501 3.05 28.29 8.21
N VAL A 502 3.50 27.16 7.69
CA VAL A 502 3.48 25.85 8.36
C VAL A 502 4.84 25.59 8.98
N VAL A 503 4.93 25.58 10.31
CA VAL A 503 6.17 25.41 11.09
C VAL A 503 6.40 23.92 11.37
N GLY A 504 7.26 23.29 10.57
CA GLY A 504 7.62 21.87 10.65
C GLY A 504 7.22 21.07 9.42
N ALA A 505 8.20 20.53 8.69
CA ALA A 505 8.03 19.76 7.47
C ALA A 505 8.18 18.24 7.70
N GLY A 506 7.60 17.72 8.78
CA GLY A 506 7.38 16.30 9.03
C GLY A 506 6.10 15.79 8.36
N GLY A 507 5.68 14.56 8.67
CA GLY A 507 4.45 13.98 8.10
C GLY A 507 3.21 14.86 8.32
N ILE A 508 3.00 15.35 9.54
CA ILE A 508 1.88 16.24 9.87
C ILE A 508 1.96 17.56 9.09
N GLY A 509 3.17 18.15 8.97
CA GLY A 509 3.34 19.38 8.21
C GLY A 509 3.02 19.23 6.73
N PHE A 510 3.36 18.08 6.13
CA PHE A 510 2.94 17.75 4.76
C PHE A 510 1.43 17.58 4.66
N ASP A 511 0.81 16.86 5.59
CA ASP A 511 -0.64 16.63 5.62
C ASP A 511 -1.42 17.95 5.76
N VAL A 512 -1.01 18.81 6.70
CA VAL A 512 -1.62 20.15 6.88
C VAL A 512 -1.43 21.01 5.64
N THR A 513 -0.23 20.99 5.04
CA THR A 513 0.02 21.75 3.81
C THR A 513 -0.88 21.25 2.66
N GLU A 514 -1.02 19.93 2.49
CA GLU A 514 -1.94 19.34 1.49
C GLU A 514 -3.39 19.80 1.70
N LEU A 515 -3.86 19.77 2.95
CA LEU A 515 -5.19 20.28 3.33
C LEU A 515 -5.36 21.77 2.97
N LEU A 516 -4.36 22.59 3.27
CA LEU A 516 -4.44 24.04 3.08
C LEU A 516 -4.43 24.46 1.60
N VAL A 517 -3.73 23.71 0.74
CA VAL A 517 -3.61 24.04 -0.68
C VAL A 517 -4.66 23.35 -1.56
N THR A 518 -5.48 22.45 -0.99
CA THR A 518 -6.46 21.66 -1.74
C THR A 518 -7.87 22.07 -1.33
N ASP A 519 -8.64 22.58 -2.27
CA ASP A 519 -10.03 22.98 -2.05
C ASP A 519 -10.98 21.77 -2.09
N SER A 520 -10.87 20.96 -3.16
CA SER A 520 -11.60 19.70 -3.32
C SER A 520 -10.60 18.54 -3.54
N SER A 521 -10.87 17.37 -2.94
CA SER A 521 -9.98 16.23 -3.06
C SER A 521 -10.06 15.58 -4.44
N PRO A 522 -8.98 15.58 -5.24
CA PRO A 522 -8.96 14.91 -6.55
C PRO A 522 -9.16 13.40 -6.43
N THR A 523 -8.89 12.79 -5.27
CA THR A 523 -9.11 11.36 -5.01
C THR A 523 -10.57 10.94 -5.15
N LEU A 524 -11.49 11.87 -4.94
CA LEU A 524 -12.94 11.64 -5.07
C LEU A 524 -13.44 11.89 -6.50
N ASN A 525 -12.59 12.42 -7.40
CA ASN A 525 -12.93 12.73 -8.77
C ASN A 525 -11.85 12.22 -9.74
N LEU A 526 -12.11 11.12 -10.41
CA LEU A 526 -11.15 10.47 -11.31
C LEU A 526 -10.69 11.40 -12.45
N LYS A 527 -11.57 12.25 -12.98
CA LYS A 527 -11.22 13.18 -14.06
C LYS A 527 -10.24 14.26 -13.58
N GLU A 528 -10.46 14.82 -12.40
CA GLU A 528 -9.56 15.80 -11.79
C GLU A 528 -8.21 15.18 -11.45
N TRP A 529 -8.21 13.98 -10.88
CA TRP A 529 -7.00 13.25 -10.58
C TRP A 529 -6.18 12.93 -11.85
N LYS A 530 -6.83 12.48 -12.93
CA LYS A 530 -6.18 12.26 -14.24
C LYS A 530 -5.55 13.55 -14.77
N ALA A 531 -6.25 14.67 -14.71
CA ALA A 531 -5.75 15.97 -15.14
C ALA A 531 -4.53 16.41 -14.29
N GLU A 532 -4.63 16.33 -12.97
CA GLU A 532 -3.56 16.72 -12.05
C GLU A 532 -2.26 15.96 -12.30
N TRP A 533 -2.35 14.65 -12.58
CA TRP A 533 -1.18 13.78 -12.77
C TRP A 533 -0.78 13.61 -14.24
N GLY A 534 -1.47 14.25 -15.19
CA GLY A 534 -1.22 14.13 -16.62
C GLY A 534 -1.44 12.71 -17.14
N VAL A 535 -2.52 12.07 -16.68
CA VAL A 535 -2.96 10.76 -17.14
C VAL A 535 -3.86 10.90 -18.33
N ALA A 536 -3.44 10.36 -19.47
CA ALA A 536 -4.24 10.30 -20.69
C ALA A 536 -4.89 8.93 -20.87
N ASP A 537 -5.86 8.86 -21.76
CA ASP A 537 -6.34 7.59 -22.30
C ASP A 537 -5.22 6.93 -23.13
N PRO A 538 -4.83 5.67 -22.87
CA PRO A 538 -3.80 5.00 -23.65
C PRO A 538 -4.16 4.85 -25.13
N ARG A 539 -5.44 4.94 -25.50
CA ARG A 539 -5.92 4.93 -26.89
C ARG A 539 -5.55 6.21 -27.65
N GLU A 540 -5.39 7.32 -26.92
CA GLU A 540 -5.09 8.63 -27.48
C GLU A 540 -3.62 9.03 -27.39
N ALA A 541 -2.91 8.55 -26.35
CA ALA A 541 -1.56 8.99 -26.07
C ALA A 541 -0.63 7.81 -25.72
N ARG A 542 0.50 7.74 -26.43
CA ARG A 542 1.57 6.76 -26.17
C ARG A 542 2.05 6.85 -24.71
N GLY A 543 2.14 5.68 -24.03
CA GLY A 543 2.51 5.61 -22.63
C GLY A 543 1.44 6.13 -21.67
N ALA A 544 0.25 6.48 -22.19
CA ALA A 544 -0.88 7.03 -21.44
C ALA A 544 -0.54 8.34 -20.68
N LEU A 545 0.28 9.20 -21.27
CA LEU A 545 0.73 10.46 -20.66
C LEU A 545 0.30 11.69 -21.46
N THR A 546 -0.08 12.72 -20.71
CA THR A 546 -0.27 14.09 -21.20
C THR A 546 0.40 15.09 -20.25
N THR A 547 0.30 16.38 -20.56
CA THR A 547 0.81 17.44 -19.67
C THR A 547 -0.05 17.51 -18.41
N PRO A 548 0.56 17.43 -17.20
CA PRO A 548 -0.17 17.62 -15.95
C PRO A 548 -0.80 19.02 -15.87
N LEU A 549 -2.04 19.06 -15.38
CA LEU A 549 -2.79 20.30 -15.17
C LEU A 549 -3.34 20.30 -13.72
N PRO A 550 -2.49 20.64 -12.72
CA PRO A 550 -2.94 20.71 -11.34
C PRO A 550 -3.88 21.88 -11.12
N ALA A 551 -4.87 21.70 -10.23
CA ALA A 551 -5.74 22.78 -9.81
C ALA A 551 -4.92 23.90 -9.10
N PRO A 552 -5.33 25.15 -9.21
CA PRO A 552 -4.71 26.25 -8.46
C PRO A 552 -4.74 25.97 -6.95
N PRO A 553 -3.74 26.40 -6.18
CA PRO A 553 -3.78 26.23 -4.73
C PRO A 553 -4.88 27.09 -4.10
N ALA A 554 -5.60 26.53 -3.13
CA ALA A 554 -6.62 27.24 -2.39
C ALA A 554 -6.05 28.36 -1.49
N ARG A 555 -4.78 28.19 -1.07
CA ARG A 555 -4.04 29.16 -0.24
C ARG A 555 -2.58 29.23 -0.65
N GLU A 556 -1.95 30.37 -0.38
CA GLU A 556 -0.50 30.50 -0.47
C GLU A 556 0.13 29.95 0.82
N VAL A 557 1.01 28.95 0.69
CA VAL A 557 1.57 28.26 1.85
C VAL A 557 3.10 28.23 1.82
N TYR A 558 3.70 28.61 2.96
CA TYR A 558 5.13 28.50 3.25
C TYR A 558 5.37 27.30 4.18
N LEU A 559 5.93 26.21 3.66
CA LEU A 559 6.30 25.05 4.46
C LEU A 559 7.74 25.21 4.95
N LEU A 560 7.93 25.24 6.27
CA LEU A 560 9.18 25.64 6.90
C LEU A 560 9.86 24.48 7.63
N GLN A 561 11.20 24.39 7.49
CA GLN A 561 12.02 23.37 8.15
C GLN A 561 13.30 23.98 8.74
N ARG A 562 13.62 23.69 10.02
CA ARG A 562 14.87 24.13 10.66
C ARG A 562 16.11 23.44 10.06
N THR A 563 16.01 22.15 9.77
CA THR A 563 17.13 21.40 9.20
C THR A 563 17.38 21.79 7.74
N LYS A 564 18.65 21.82 7.33
CA LYS A 564 19.01 22.03 5.93
C LYS A 564 18.68 20.82 5.07
N GLY A 565 18.42 21.07 3.79
CA GLY A 565 18.21 20.04 2.79
C GLY A 565 16.75 19.82 2.42
N PRO A 566 16.45 18.81 1.56
CA PRO A 566 15.11 18.59 1.04
C PRO A 566 14.10 18.25 2.14
N GLN A 567 12.94 18.86 2.07
CA GLN A 567 11.82 18.58 2.97
C GLN A 567 11.22 17.20 2.67
N GLY A 568 10.56 16.62 3.68
CA GLY A 568 9.95 15.31 3.55
C GLY A 568 10.93 14.15 3.38
N LYS A 569 12.21 14.29 3.75
CA LYS A 569 13.24 13.24 3.69
C LYS A 569 12.88 12.01 4.54
N ARG A 570 12.08 12.17 5.59
CA ARG A 570 11.64 11.11 6.52
C ARG A 570 10.28 10.50 6.13
N LEU A 571 9.61 11.00 5.10
CA LEU A 571 8.37 10.40 4.60
C LEU A 571 8.62 8.98 4.07
N GLY A 572 7.57 8.15 4.06
CA GLY A 572 7.61 6.79 3.54
C GLY A 572 8.23 6.72 2.15
N LYS A 573 9.04 5.69 1.90
CA LYS A 573 9.78 5.56 0.64
C LYS A 573 8.86 5.51 -0.58
N THR A 574 7.72 4.85 -0.43
CA THR A 574 6.77 4.62 -1.53
C THR A 574 5.73 5.72 -1.70
N THR A 575 5.49 6.56 -0.69
CA THR A 575 4.47 7.61 -0.70
C THR A 575 5.08 9.02 -0.68
N GLY A 576 6.25 9.21 -0.08
CA GLY A 576 6.83 10.53 0.13
C GLY A 576 7.15 11.30 -1.15
N TRP A 577 7.43 10.61 -2.26
CA TRP A 577 7.63 11.26 -3.55
C TRP A 577 6.33 11.87 -4.10
N VAL A 578 5.18 11.21 -3.85
CA VAL A 578 3.85 11.69 -4.25
C VAL A 578 3.53 12.99 -3.53
N HIS A 579 3.64 13.02 -2.20
CA HIS A 579 3.43 14.24 -1.40
C HIS A 579 4.34 15.39 -1.85
N ARG A 580 5.64 15.14 -2.09
CA ARG A 580 6.55 16.18 -2.59
C ARG A 580 6.17 16.66 -3.99
N ALA A 581 5.71 15.78 -4.86
CA ALA A 581 5.30 16.15 -6.22
C ALA A 581 4.01 16.97 -6.20
N SER A 582 3.01 16.58 -5.41
CA SER A 582 1.75 17.31 -5.23
C SER A 582 1.99 18.73 -4.71
N LEU A 583 2.70 18.89 -3.58
CA LEU A 583 2.98 20.22 -3.02
C LEU A 583 3.79 21.11 -3.97
N LYS A 584 4.73 20.52 -4.73
CA LYS A 584 5.49 21.26 -5.73
C LYS A 584 4.59 21.72 -6.89
N ALA A 585 3.70 20.86 -7.37
CA ALA A 585 2.76 21.18 -8.45
C ALA A 585 1.79 22.31 -8.06
N LYS A 586 1.43 22.38 -6.76
CA LYS A 586 0.59 23.43 -6.19
C LYS A 586 1.36 24.69 -5.74
N GLY A 587 2.64 24.82 -6.10
CA GLY A 587 3.43 26.03 -5.86
C GLY A 587 3.77 26.32 -4.41
N VAL A 588 3.75 25.34 -3.51
CA VAL A 588 4.10 25.53 -2.09
C VAL A 588 5.54 26.02 -1.94
N HIS A 589 5.74 27.13 -1.20
CA HIS A 589 7.04 27.68 -0.89
C HIS A 589 7.75 26.84 0.17
N GLN A 590 8.79 26.11 -0.22
CA GLN A 590 9.52 25.19 0.66
C GLN A 590 10.83 25.84 1.15
N LEU A 591 10.89 26.26 2.42
CA LEU A 591 12.05 26.92 3.02
C LEU A 591 12.73 26.00 4.05
N SER A 592 14.04 25.77 3.88
CA SER A 592 14.86 24.90 4.73
C SER A 592 16.02 25.65 5.38
N GLY A 593 16.45 25.23 6.57
CA GLY A 593 17.52 25.89 7.33
C GLY A 593 17.04 27.17 8.01
N VAL A 594 15.75 27.24 8.32
CA VAL A 594 15.05 28.40 8.87
C VAL A 594 15.18 28.46 10.39
N ASN A 595 15.49 29.63 10.96
CA ASN A 595 15.26 29.96 12.36
C ASN A 595 13.97 30.76 12.45
N TYR A 596 13.17 30.50 13.46
CA TYR A 596 11.96 31.24 13.79
C TYR A 596 12.35 32.30 14.82
N GLU A 597 12.24 33.59 14.47
CA GLU A 597 12.72 34.68 15.29
C GLU A 597 11.60 35.23 16.18
N GLN A 598 10.45 35.56 15.57
CA GLN A 598 9.33 36.18 16.28
C GLN A 598 8.04 36.03 15.46
N ILE A 599 6.90 35.97 16.15
CA ILE A 599 5.55 36.10 15.59
C ILE A 599 4.92 37.36 16.18
N ASN A 600 4.37 38.22 15.32
CA ASN A 600 3.67 39.45 15.73
C ASN A 600 2.59 39.79 14.70
N ASP A 601 1.93 40.95 14.79
CA ASP A 601 0.87 41.40 13.89
C ASP A 601 1.30 41.46 12.40
N ASP A 602 2.60 41.66 12.12
CA ASP A 602 3.14 41.71 10.76
C ASP A 602 3.32 40.31 10.15
N GLY A 603 3.34 39.23 10.95
CA GLY A 603 3.52 37.87 10.51
C GLY A 603 4.63 37.10 11.25
N LEU A 604 5.29 36.18 10.52
CA LEU A 604 6.41 35.37 11.05
C LEU A 604 7.76 35.91 10.57
N HIS A 605 8.58 36.36 11.49
CA HIS A 605 9.97 36.74 11.25
C HIS A 605 10.87 35.52 11.25
N ILE A 606 11.67 35.35 10.20
CA ILE A 606 12.60 34.24 10.03
C ILE A 606 14.00 34.73 9.68
N SER A 607 14.98 33.86 9.92
CA SER A 607 16.35 34.01 9.42
C SER A 607 16.92 32.66 8.94
N PHE A 608 18.11 32.66 8.35
CA PHE A 608 18.68 31.43 7.79
C PHE A 608 20.04 31.08 8.38
N GLY A 609 20.20 29.80 8.66
CA GLY A 609 21.45 29.19 9.08
C GLY A 609 21.87 29.55 10.52
N PRO A 610 23.02 29.01 10.99
CA PRO A 610 23.44 29.16 12.40
C PRO A 610 23.83 30.58 12.79
N LYS A 611 24.17 31.45 11.82
CA LYS A 611 24.52 32.86 12.05
C LYS A 611 23.31 33.79 11.90
N ARG A 612 22.09 33.28 11.83
CA ARG A 612 20.82 34.03 11.70
C ARG A 612 20.89 35.15 10.66
N ARG A 613 21.43 34.83 9.48
CA ARG A 613 21.57 35.77 8.36
C ARG A 613 20.31 35.86 7.53
N ARG A 614 20.21 36.91 6.71
CA ARG A 614 19.10 37.15 5.77
C ARG A 614 17.75 37.12 6.50
N PRO A 615 17.51 38.08 7.41
CA PRO A 615 16.20 38.23 8.04
C PRO A 615 15.15 38.45 6.98
N GLN A 616 14.01 37.81 7.12
CA GLN A 616 12.87 37.89 6.22
C GLN A 616 11.58 37.90 7.03
N LEU A 617 10.65 38.76 6.67
CA LEU A 617 9.29 38.74 7.17
C LEU A 617 8.44 37.89 6.18
N LEU A 618 7.74 36.92 6.69
CA LEU A 618 6.64 36.26 6.00
C LEU A 618 5.35 36.89 6.49
N ALA A 619 4.80 37.79 5.68
CA ALA A 619 3.51 38.42 5.94
C ALA A 619 2.41 37.38 5.71
N VAL A 620 1.95 36.73 6.78
CA VAL A 620 0.97 35.64 6.73
C VAL A 620 -0.19 35.90 7.67
N ASP A 621 -1.36 35.41 7.28
CA ASP A 621 -2.58 35.48 8.09
C ASP A 621 -2.52 34.53 9.29
N ASN A 622 -1.87 33.38 9.12
CA ASN A 622 -1.75 32.37 10.16
C ASN A 622 -0.39 31.66 10.17
N VAL A 623 0.00 31.23 11.36
CA VAL A 623 1.13 30.32 11.58
C VAL A 623 0.59 29.01 12.15
N VAL A 624 0.73 27.89 11.40
CA VAL A 624 0.29 26.58 11.87
C VAL A 624 1.47 25.78 12.40
N VAL A 625 1.41 25.39 13.67
CA VAL A 625 2.48 24.67 14.35
C VAL A 625 2.37 23.16 14.15
N CYS A 626 3.34 22.61 13.43
CA CYS A 626 3.54 21.16 13.17
C CYS A 626 4.90 20.68 13.70
N ALA A 627 5.37 21.25 14.83
CA ALA A 627 6.73 21.10 15.32
C ALA A 627 6.97 19.87 16.21
N GLY A 628 6.15 18.86 16.11
CA GLY A 628 6.22 17.60 16.85
C GLY A 628 5.08 17.43 17.84
N GLN A 629 5.21 16.41 18.70
CA GLN A 629 4.15 15.99 19.62
C GLN A 629 4.77 15.59 20.95
N GLU A 630 3.97 15.63 22.04
CA GLU A 630 4.33 15.22 23.39
C GLU A 630 3.37 14.14 23.88
N PRO A 631 3.86 13.14 24.67
CA PRO A 631 3.00 12.10 25.23
C PRO A 631 2.02 12.67 26.25
N VAL A 632 0.77 12.24 26.22
CA VAL A 632 -0.23 12.54 27.26
C VAL A 632 -0.23 11.40 28.28
N ARG A 633 0.19 11.69 29.53
CA ARG A 633 0.36 10.70 30.61
C ARG A 633 -0.18 11.16 31.96
N ASP A 634 -1.10 12.10 31.99
CA ASP A 634 -1.56 12.76 33.21
C ASP A 634 -2.04 11.76 34.28
N LEU A 635 -2.69 10.68 33.86
CA LEU A 635 -3.21 9.63 34.77
C LEU A 635 -2.14 8.68 35.32
N GLU A 636 -0.93 8.60 34.74
CA GLU A 636 0.06 7.56 35.12
C GLU A 636 0.47 7.69 36.60
N SER A 637 0.84 8.90 37.04
CA SER A 637 1.31 9.12 38.40
C SER A 637 0.22 8.90 39.46
N GLU A 638 -1.02 9.22 39.12
CA GLU A 638 -2.16 9.06 40.01
C GLU A 638 -2.56 7.58 40.13
N LEU A 639 -2.61 6.85 39.02
CA LEU A 639 -2.84 5.40 39.03
C LEU A 639 -1.81 4.66 39.87
N ARG A 640 -0.52 5.03 39.75
CA ARG A 640 0.56 4.44 40.55
C ARG A 640 0.38 4.70 42.05
N ARG A 641 -0.15 5.89 42.45
CA ARG A 641 -0.48 6.19 43.86
C ARG A 641 -1.63 5.30 44.37
N HIS A 642 -2.54 4.87 43.50
CA HIS A 642 -3.58 3.90 43.82
C HIS A 642 -3.11 2.44 43.73
N GLY A 643 -1.80 2.18 43.55
CA GLY A 643 -1.26 0.83 43.44
C GLY A 643 -1.45 0.15 42.09
N ILE A 644 -1.95 0.88 41.09
CA ILE A 644 -2.16 0.37 39.73
C ILE A 644 -0.94 0.65 38.87
N ASN A 645 -0.41 -0.38 38.21
CA ASN A 645 0.68 -0.22 37.24
C ASN A 645 0.09 -0.31 35.82
N PRO A 646 -0.24 0.82 35.15
CA PRO A 646 -0.92 0.79 33.87
C PRO A 646 0.01 0.35 32.73
N HIS A 647 -0.54 -0.33 31.73
CA HIS A 647 0.11 -0.55 30.45
C HIS A 647 0.06 0.74 29.62
N ILE A 648 1.22 1.28 29.27
CA ILE A 648 1.28 2.51 28.48
C ILE A 648 1.68 2.18 27.05
N ILE A 649 0.83 2.55 26.06
CA ILE A 649 1.00 2.19 24.66
C ILE A 649 0.77 3.38 23.71
N GLY A 650 1.17 3.20 22.46
CA GLY A 650 0.97 4.19 21.41
C GLY A 650 1.73 5.49 21.65
N GLY A 651 1.06 6.61 21.41
CA GLY A 651 1.60 7.95 21.60
C GLY A 651 1.90 8.29 23.06
N ALA A 652 1.10 7.78 23.99
CA ALA A 652 1.33 7.91 25.43
C ALA A 652 2.66 7.27 25.86
N ALA A 653 3.07 6.16 25.24
CA ALA A 653 4.37 5.56 25.51
C ALA A 653 5.52 6.37 24.91
N VAL A 654 5.44 6.72 23.64
CA VAL A 654 6.48 7.47 22.91
C VAL A 654 5.83 8.31 21.81
N ALA A 655 6.00 9.62 21.85
CA ALA A 655 5.49 10.55 20.82
C ALA A 655 6.39 10.62 19.57
N ALA A 656 7.69 10.30 19.69
CA ALA A 656 8.62 10.36 18.57
C ALA A 656 8.28 9.33 17.49
N GLU A 657 8.30 9.76 16.22
CA GLU A 657 8.00 8.91 15.05
C GLU A 657 6.68 8.14 15.23
N LEU A 658 5.68 8.80 15.79
CA LEU A 658 4.36 8.22 16.00
C LEU A 658 3.69 7.96 14.65
N ASP A 659 3.37 6.69 14.41
CA ASP A 659 2.53 6.26 13.30
C ASP A 659 1.47 5.26 13.78
N ALA A 660 0.37 5.16 13.04
CA ALA A 660 -0.71 4.22 13.34
C ALA A 660 -0.23 2.76 13.30
N LYS A 661 0.78 2.44 12.49
CA LYS A 661 1.41 1.12 12.40
C LYS A 661 1.96 0.66 13.75
N ARG A 662 2.71 1.54 14.44
CA ARG A 662 3.25 1.26 15.78
C ARG A 662 2.13 1.18 16.82
N ALA A 663 1.20 2.12 16.76
CA ALA A 663 0.10 2.21 17.70
C ALA A 663 -0.79 0.94 17.67
N ILE A 664 -1.28 0.55 16.50
CA ILE A 664 -2.11 -0.65 16.31
C ILE A 664 -1.33 -1.93 16.67
N LYS A 665 -0.05 -2.01 16.28
CA LYS A 665 0.80 -3.15 16.62
C LYS A 665 0.95 -3.31 18.13
N GLN A 666 1.26 -2.24 18.86
CA GLN A 666 1.40 -2.28 20.32
C GLN A 666 0.10 -2.71 21.00
N GLY A 667 -1.04 -2.15 20.56
CA GLY A 667 -2.35 -2.55 21.08
C GLY A 667 -2.66 -4.03 20.83
N THR A 668 -2.40 -4.52 19.62
CA THR A 668 -2.61 -5.93 19.27
C THR A 668 -1.68 -6.88 20.06
N GLU A 669 -0.40 -6.53 20.18
CA GLU A 669 0.58 -7.32 20.93
C GLU A 669 0.30 -7.32 22.43
N LEU A 670 -0.19 -6.21 22.99
CA LEU A 670 -0.64 -6.16 24.38
C LEU A 670 -1.86 -7.05 24.57
N ALA A 671 -2.91 -6.86 23.78
CA ALA A 671 -4.13 -7.68 23.86
C ALA A 671 -3.84 -9.18 23.72
N ALA A 672 -2.85 -9.60 22.93
CA ALA A 672 -2.47 -10.99 22.81
C ALA A 672 -1.84 -11.61 24.09
N ARG A 673 -1.36 -10.76 25.02
CA ARG A 673 -0.71 -11.20 26.29
C ARG A 673 -1.62 -11.11 27.50
N LEU A 674 -2.65 -10.25 27.47
CA LEU A 674 -3.65 -10.17 28.54
C LEU A 674 -4.40 -11.48 28.70
#